data_144b593c8843f4d75067fbb0cec57133
#
_entry.id   144b593c8843f4d75067fbb0cec57133
#
_cell.length_a   1.000
_cell.length_b   1.000
_cell.length_c   1.000
_cell.angle_alpha   90.00
_cell.angle_beta   90.00
_cell.angle_gamma   90.00
#
_symmetry.space_group_name_H-M   'P 1'
#
loop_
_entity.id
_entity.type
_entity.pdbx_description
1 polymer ?
#
loop_
_entity_poly.entity_id
_entity_poly.type
_entity_poly.pdbx_seq_one_letter_code
_entity_poly.pdbx_strand_id
1 'polypeptide(L)'
;MTAEYSRLQASRDEQTPWKKWGPYLSERQWGTVREDYSENGDAWNFFTHDHARSRAYRWGEDGLAGISDDQQQLCFALALWNGNDPILKERLFGLTNSEGNHGEDVKEYYFYLDSTPTHSYMKYLYKYPQAAFPYADLVATNRRRSRNEMEYELLDTGVFQDDRYFDIFVEYAKAGPEDILIRITAANRGPDAAELHLLPTLWFRNDWSSWIAESNRATQKPNLKQMKTPTGTSAVAAAHTVLGDFTLWCEGETPLLFTENETNHERLFSGQKNESPYVKDGINDCVVHGNEDAVNPGKQGTKVAAHYQVNVGAGETTVIRLRLSNASSVADPTPFGKPFDDMFADRLREADEFYKSVTPPSVSEDAANVMRQALAGMLWSKQFFFFDGDNWLDEHNSNPLHSGYHSSRNSEWYHMLNKDIISMPDKWEYPWYAAWDLAFHTLPLAIVDPDFAKEQMQLMLKGVYLHPSGQLPAYEWNFSDVNPPVHAWATLFLHRTAQALGGETDVEFLKLAFNKLMLNFTWWVNRKDRFGKNVFEGGFLGLDNIGVFDRSAPLPTGGHLEQADGTAWMALFTQNMLELAVELAAHDPVYEEMVYKFAEHFYFIAAAMNKAGPDGMWDEEDGFYYDLLRLPDGSATRLKVRSMVGLLPLCAATVIEQWQRDLAPRATAGLYKRLGRMPELRNSMHPVGSGHLGVADRGMFALVNPERLRRILTKLLDENEFLGPYGIRSISKFHEQHPYIFHVNGQEYRVDYLPAESNTGMFGGNSNWRGPVWMPVNAMIIRALLNFYVYYGDNFKVECPTGSGKLMNLFEVSKEISDRLTRIFLRDEHGRRPVYGGTEKFQSDPQWQNYIQFHEYFHGDNGAGLGASHQTGWTGLVAKFIQLYGFLDAKRALEGGKLSAFHKKSPANRLSQPETLLDIGKTSAVHKEGGVRTHA
;
A
#
# COMPACT_ATOMS: atom_id res chain seq x y z
N MET A 1 -1.75 -29.20 -3.77
CA MET A 1 -1.39 -27.87 -4.35
C MET A 1 -2.61 -27.40 -5.09
N THR A 2 -3.08 -26.16 -4.90
CA THR A 2 -4.23 -25.63 -5.64
C THR A 2 -3.80 -25.23 -7.06
N ALA A 3 -4.76 -25.12 -7.98
CA ALA A 3 -4.47 -24.71 -9.37
C ALA A 3 -3.78 -23.34 -9.43
N GLU A 4 -4.16 -22.41 -8.54
CA GLU A 4 -3.55 -21.09 -8.48
C GLU A 4 -2.08 -21.13 -8.03
N TYR A 5 -1.73 -21.96 -7.06
CA TYR A 5 -0.31 -22.19 -6.71
C TYR A 5 0.49 -22.79 -7.86
N SER A 6 -0.12 -23.67 -8.65
CA SER A 6 0.55 -24.22 -9.85
C SER A 6 0.81 -23.13 -10.89
N ARG A 7 -0.12 -22.17 -11.07
CA ARG A 7 0.09 -21.02 -11.97
C ARG A 7 1.19 -20.08 -11.46
N LEU A 8 1.23 -19.81 -10.15
CA LEU A 8 2.31 -19.03 -9.55
C LEU A 8 3.67 -19.70 -9.77
N GLN A 9 3.73 -21.02 -9.57
CA GLN A 9 4.94 -21.79 -9.82
C GLN A 9 5.32 -21.79 -11.30
N ALA A 10 4.37 -22.00 -12.22
CA ALA A 10 4.61 -21.93 -13.67
C ALA A 10 5.09 -20.54 -14.11
N SER A 11 4.56 -19.48 -13.48
CA SER A 11 5.01 -18.12 -13.74
C SER A 11 6.46 -17.90 -13.28
N ARG A 12 6.86 -18.50 -12.17
CA ARG A 12 8.23 -18.40 -11.61
C ARG A 12 9.23 -19.25 -12.35
N ASP A 13 8.92 -20.53 -12.54
CA ASP A 13 9.90 -21.56 -12.94
C ASP A 13 9.92 -21.76 -14.45
N GLU A 14 8.77 -21.66 -15.10
CA GLU A 14 8.59 -21.96 -16.52
C GLU A 14 8.45 -20.70 -17.37
N GLN A 15 8.52 -19.53 -16.75
CA GLN A 15 8.35 -18.23 -17.40
C GLN A 15 7.04 -18.11 -18.19
N THR A 16 5.99 -18.81 -17.74
CA THR A 16 4.65 -18.70 -18.33
C THR A 16 4.01 -17.40 -17.84
N PRO A 17 3.63 -16.46 -18.73
CA PRO A 17 3.33 -15.08 -18.33
C PRO A 17 1.90 -14.90 -17.79
N TRP A 18 1.53 -15.66 -16.75
CA TRP A 18 0.21 -15.57 -16.14
C TRP A 18 -0.11 -14.18 -15.58
N LYS A 19 0.91 -13.42 -15.16
CA LYS A 19 0.76 -12.06 -14.61
C LYS A 19 0.87 -10.96 -15.67
N LYS A 20 1.05 -11.28 -16.97
CA LYS A 20 1.16 -10.29 -18.04
C LYS A 20 -0.07 -9.38 -18.12
N TRP A 21 -1.26 -9.92 -17.94
CA TRP A 21 -2.50 -9.16 -17.87
C TRP A 21 -3.00 -9.06 -16.43
N GLY A 22 -3.40 -7.86 -16.02
CA GLY A 22 -3.91 -7.62 -14.67
C GLY A 22 -4.57 -6.25 -14.53
N PRO A 23 -4.98 -5.87 -13.32
CA PRO A 23 -5.67 -4.61 -13.04
C PRO A 23 -4.69 -3.43 -12.97
N TYR A 24 -3.91 -3.23 -14.03
CA TYR A 24 -2.79 -2.30 -14.02
C TYR A 24 -3.14 -0.86 -14.44
N LEU A 25 -4.43 -0.56 -14.64
CA LEU A 25 -4.96 0.79 -14.82
C LEU A 25 -5.22 1.45 -13.47
N SER A 26 -5.10 2.77 -13.39
CA SER A 26 -5.61 3.54 -12.25
C SER A 26 -7.12 3.71 -12.32
N GLU A 27 -7.73 4.10 -11.21
CA GLU A 27 -9.12 4.55 -11.19
C GLU A 27 -9.24 6.06 -11.52
N ARG A 28 -8.10 6.77 -11.47
CA ARG A 28 -7.95 8.17 -11.84
C ARG A 28 -6.55 8.46 -12.37
N GLN A 29 -6.43 9.06 -13.55
CA GLN A 29 -5.18 9.55 -14.10
C GLN A 29 -5.15 11.08 -14.27
N TRP A 30 -6.31 11.74 -14.29
CA TRP A 30 -6.41 13.19 -14.33
C TRP A 30 -5.86 13.82 -13.04
N GLY A 31 -5.06 14.89 -13.17
CA GLY A 31 -4.39 15.53 -12.04
C GLY A 31 -3.46 14.59 -11.26
N THR A 32 -3.08 13.49 -11.85
CA THR A 32 -2.24 12.47 -11.24
C THR A 32 -0.77 12.76 -11.47
N VAL A 33 0.06 12.02 -10.75
CA VAL A 33 1.50 12.18 -10.74
C VAL A 33 1.85 13.61 -10.36
N ARG A 34 1.95 13.84 -9.06
CA ARG A 34 2.12 15.14 -8.39
C ARG A 34 3.07 16.09 -9.09
N GLU A 35 4.05 15.52 -9.74
CA GLU A 35 5.19 16.19 -10.30
C GLU A 35 5.13 16.32 -11.81
N ASP A 36 4.21 15.62 -12.43
CA ASP A 36 4.25 15.41 -13.85
C ASP A 36 3.72 16.58 -14.66
N TYR A 37 2.44 16.90 -14.48
CA TYR A 37 1.80 17.89 -15.32
C TYR A 37 2.01 19.32 -14.87
N SER A 38 2.40 19.53 -13.60
CA SER A 38 2.55 20.88 -13.05
C SER A 38 3.97 21.17 -12.58
N GLU A 39 4.56 22.23 -13.07
CA GLU A 39 5.89 22.69 -12.68
C GLU A 39 5.98 23.09 -11.20
N ASN A 40 4.88 23.58 -10.64
CA ASN A 40 4.79 24.10 -9.27
C ASN A 40 4.26 23.07 -8.25
N GLY A 41 3.94 21.85 -8.66
CA GLY A 41 3.43 20.81 -7.77
C GLY A 41 1.92 20.81 -7.54
N ASP A 42 1.15 21.63 -8.23
CA ASP A 42 -0.32 21.67 -8.15
C ASP A 42 -0.95 20.61 -9.06
N ALA A 43 -0.66 19.34 -8.76
CA ALA A 43 -1.11 18.21 -9.57
C ALA A 43 -2.65 18.06 -9.56
N TRP A 44 -3.28 18.29 -8.42
CA TRP A 44 -4.72 18.15 -8.25
C TRP A 44 -5.56 19.12 -9.09
N ASN A 45 -5.06 20.32 -9.33
CA ASN A 45 -5.79 21.37 -10.06
C ASN A 45 -5.24 21.59 -11.48
N PHE A 46 -4.30 20.76 -11.96
CA PHE A 46 -3.68 20.95 -13.26
C PHE A 46 -4.70 20.88 -14.41
N PHE A 47 -5.62 19.93 -14.38
CA PHE A 47 -6.81 19.90 -15.23
C PHE A 47 -7.97 19.21 -14.52
N THR A 48 -9.20 19.55 -14.93
CA THR A 48 -10.42 19.08 -14.26
C THR A 48 -10.82 17.67 -14.70
N HIS A 49 -11.72 17.03 -13.93
CA HIS A 49 -12.37 15.78 -14.31
C HIS A 49 -13.05 15.90 -15.69
N ASP A 50 -13.68 17.03 -16.02
CA ASP A 50 -14.30 17.25 -17.32
C ASP A 50 -13.25 17.28 -18.46
N HIS A 51 -12.09 17.85 -18.22
CA HIS A 51 -10.98 17.86 -19.20
C HIS A 51 -10.38 16.46 -19.41
N ALA A 52 -10.44 15.59 -18.41
CA ALA A 52 -9.86 14.24 -18.45
C ALA A 52 -10.45 13.38 -19.58
N ARG A 53 -11.76 13.53 -19.91
CA ARG A 53 -12.38 12.79 -21.01
C ARG A 53 -11.86 13.17 -22.40
N SER A 54 -11.30 14.36 -22.53
CA SER A 54 -10.84 14.93 -23.81
C SER A 54 -9.32 14.92 -23.97
N ARG A 55 -8.58 14.60 -22.89
CA ARG A 55 -7.13 14.65 -22.86
C ARG A 55 -6.55 13.23 -22.91
N ALA A 56 -5.70 12.93 -23.87
CA ALA A 56 -4.85 11.74 -23.85
C ALA A 56 -3.79 11.90 -22.77
N TYR A 57 -3.58 10.88 -21.98
CA TYR A 57 -2.61 10.92 -20.89
C TYR A 57 -1.22 10.52 -21.37
N ARG A 58 -0.24 10.94 -20.60
CA ARG A 58 1.17 10.72 -20.93
C ARG A 58 1.74 9.51 -20.18
N TRP A 59 1.48 9.45 -18.88
CA TRP A 59 2.18 8.55 -17.97
C TRP A 59 1.41 7.31 -17.57
N GLY A 60 0.16 7.23 -17.93
CA GLY A 60 -0.69 6.09 -17.60
C GLY A 60 -2.08 6.23 -18.18
N GLU A 61 -2.96 5.31 -17.85
CA GLU A 61 -4.35 5.28 -18.30
C GLU A 61 -5.27 5.00 -17.11
N ASP A 62 -6.53 5.46 -17.19
CA ASP A 62 -7.57 5.20 -16.21
C ASP A 62 -8.81 4.55 -16.84
N GLY A 63 -9.60 3.88 -15.99
CA GLY A 63 -10.88 3.31 -16.42
C GLY A 63 -11.52 2.42 -15.37
N LEU A 64 -12.87 2.36 -15.40
CA LEU A 64 -13.65 1.55 -14.45
C LEU A 64 -13.37 0.06 -14.64
N ALA A 65 -13.06 -0.65 -13.57
CA ALA A 65 -12.73 -2.06 -13.56
C ALA A 65 -11.63 -2.42 -14.59
N GLY A 66 -10.68 -1.52 -14.81
CA GLY A 66 -9.75 -1.59 -15.92
C GLY A 66 -8.70 -2.71 -15.79
N ILE A 67 -8.33 -3.30 -16.92
CA ILE A 67 -7.19 -4.22 -17.06
C ILE A 67 -6.30 -3.80 -18.21
N SER A 68 -5.02 -4.16 -18.14
CA SER A 68 -4.07 -4.01 -19.25
C SER A 68 -3.01 -5.11 -19.22
N ASP A 69 -2.19 -5.15 -20.27
CA ASP A 69 -0.89 -5.83 -20.20
C ASP A 69 0.05 -5.09 -19.21
N ASP A 70 1.13 -5.75 -18.84
CA ASP A 70 2.11 -5.29 -17.84
C ASP A 70 2.97 -4.09 -18.26
N GLN A 71 2.80 -3.63 -19.51
CA GLN A 71 3.39 -2.38 -20.02
C GLN A 71 2.32 -1.32 -20.34
N GLN A 72 1.07 -1.64 -20.05
CA GLN A 72 -0.09 -0.78 -20.31
C GLN A 72 -0.17 -0.31 -21.78
N GLN A 73 0.17 -1.21 -22.71
CA GLN A 73 0.12 -0.91 -24.15
C GLN A 73 -1.30 -1.02 -24.67
N LEU A 74 -2.01 -2.09 -24.30
CA LEU A 74 -3.41 -2.32 -24.67
C LEU A 74 -4.26 -2.37 -23.40
N CYS A 75 -5.24 -1.48 -23.32
CA CYS A 75 -6.09 -1.26 -22.15
C CYS A 75 -7.54 -1.65 -22.46
N PHE A 76 -8.21 -2.23 -21.47
CA PHE A 76 -9.63 -2.52 -21.50
C PHE A 76 -10.29 -2.01 -20.22
N ALA A 77 -11.43 -1.30 -20.34
CA ALA A 77 -12.26 -0.89 -19.21
C ALA A 77 -13.72 -0.77 -19.64
N LEU A 78 -14.61 -0.53 -18.67
CA LEU A 78 -16.02 -0.30 -18.92
C LEU A 78 -16.35 1.19 -18.86
N ALA A 79 -17.07 1.69 -19.83
CA ALA A 79 -17.77 2.97 -19.73
C ALA A 79 -19.27 2.74 -19.66
N LEU A 80 -20.01 3.69 -19.02
CA LEU A 80 -21.43 3.58 -18.74
C LEU A 80 -22.16 4.88 -19.09
N TRP A 81 -23.46 4.76 -19.45
CA TRP A 81 -24.35 5.91 -19.52
C TRP A 81 -25.77 5.49 -19.17
N ASN A 82 -26.42 6.26 -18.32
CA ASN A 82 -27.79 5.98 -17.83
C ASN A 82 -28.89 6.81 -18.53
N GLY A 83 -28.55 7.47 -19.64
CA GLY A 83 -29.44 8.36 -20.36
C GLY A 83 -29.63 9.75 -19.74
N ASN A 84 -29.08 10.00 -18.53
CA ASN A 84 -29.28 11.21 -17.75
C ASN A 84 -28.00 11.95 -17.43
N ASP A 85 -26.87 11.26 -17.41
CA ASP A 85 -25.58 11.90 -17.11
C ASP A 85 -25.17 12.88 -18.21
N PRO A 86 -24.52 14.01 -17.85
CA PRO A 86 -24.03 14.96 -18.84
C PRO A 86 -22.80 14.45 -19.62
N ILE A 87 -22.10 13.42 -19.12
CA ILE A 87 -20.94 12.79 -19.73
C ILE A 87 -20.97 11.27 -19.54
N LEU A 88 -20.22 10.54 -20.38
CA LEU A 88 -19.99 9.11 -20.14
C LEU A 88 -19.24 8.91 -18.81
N LYS A 89 -19.65 7.93 -18.04
CA LYS A 89 -18.93 7.44 -16.86
C LYS A 89 -17.83 6.49 -17.33
N GLU A 90 -16.65 7.04 -17.65
CA GLU A 90 -15.46 6.30 -18.07
C GLU A 90 -14.46 6.12 -16.92
N ARG A 91 -14.52 6.97 -15.92
CA ARG A 91 -13.64 7.02 -14.73
C ARG A 91 -14.40 7.48 -13.51
N LEU A 92 -13.85 7.18 -12.33
CA LEU A 92 -14.44 7.61 -11.06
C LEU A 92 -14.27 9.12 -10.88
N PHE A 93 -15.29 9.75 -10.31
CA PHE A 93 -15.28 11.15 -9.90
C PHE A 93 -14.90 11.27 -8.42
N GLY A 94 -14.24 12.36 -8.10
CA GLY A 94 -13.99 12.78 -6.74
C GLY A 94 -13.59 14.24 -6.69
N LEU A 95 -13.39 14.74 -5.49
CA LEU A 95 -13.04 16.13 -5.22
C LEU A 95 -11.51 16.31 -5.29
N THR A 96 -11.07 17.40 -5.88
CA THR A 96 -9.68 17.83 -5.74
C THR A 96 -9.46 18.46 -4.36
N ASN A 97 -8.20 18.59 -3.95
CA ASN A 97 -7.82 19.17 -2.65
C ASN A 97 -8.53 20.52 -2.36
N SER A 98 -8.68 21.38 -3.37
CA SER A 98 -9.34 22.69 -3.23
C SER A 98 -10.88 22.63 -3.26
N GLU A 99 -11.47 21.50 -3.56
CA GLU A 99 -12.91 21.28 -3.67
C GLU A 99 -13.49 20.62 -2.42
N GLY A 100 -12.72 19.78 -1.71
CA GLY A 100 -13.11 19.14 -0.47
C GLY A 100 -12.91 20.02 0.77
N ASN A 101 -13.70 19.81 1.81
CA ASN A 101 -13.46 20.47 3.10
C ASN A 101 -12.41 19.76 3.95
N HIS A 102 -12.10 18.51 3.65
CA HIS A 102 -11.01 17.73 4.27
C HIS A 102 -9.92 17.30 3.28
N GLY A 103 -9.89 17.87 2.08
CA GLY A 103 -8.91 17.56 1.04
C GLY A 103 -9.54 16.87 -0.17
N GLU A 104 -8.74 16.09 -0.88
CA GLU A 104 -9.18 15.22 -1.96
C GLU A 104 -9.93 14.02 -1.43
N ASP A 105 -10.97 13.59 -2.17
CA ASP A 105 -11.73 12.39 -1.83
C ASP A 105 -12.55 11.88 -3.02
N VAL A 106 -12.59 10.55 -3.20
CA VAL A 106 -13.42 9.88 -4.21
C VAL A 106 -14.89 9.90 -3.78
N LYS A 107 -15.77 10.35 -4.66
CA LYS A 107 -17.22 10.44 -4.38
C LYS A 107 -18.04 9.41 -5.16
N GLU A 108 -17.59 8.16 -5.10
CA GLU A 108 -18.15 7.01 -5.79
C GLU A 108 -18.18 5.77 -4.89
N TYR A 109 -19.06 4.81 -5.19
CA TYR A 109 -19.10 3.52 -4.49
C TYR A 109 -18.73 2.39 -5.42
N TYR A 110 -17.56 1.82 -5.20
CA TYR A 110 -17.01 0.67 -5.92
C TYR A 110 -16.30 -0.28 -4.95
N PHE A 111 -16.12 -1.55 -5.35
CA PHE A 111 -15.61 -2.58 -4.44
C PHE A 111 -14.77 -3.59 -5.20
N TYR A 112 -13.64 -3.91 -4.66
CA TYR A 112 -12.78 -5.00 -5.09
C TYR A 112 -13.21 -6.29 -4.38
N LEU A 113 -14.04 -7.11 -5.04
CA LEU A 113 -14.69 -8.24 -4.37
C LEU A 113 -13.83 -9.50 -4.36
N ASP A 114 -13.06 -9.73 -5.43
CA ASP A 114 -12.23 -10.91 -5.57
C ASP A 114 -11.07 -10.68 -6.53
N SER A 115 -9.94 -11.31 -6.27
CA SER A 115 -8.84 -11.44 -7.22
C SER A 115 -7.90 -12.56 -6.77
N THR A 116 -7.41 -13.37 -7.71
CA THR A 116 -6.33 -14.33 -7.48
C THR A 116 -4.97 -13.69 -7.79
N PRO A 117 -3.86 -14.18 -7.22
CA PRO A 117 -2.53 -13.56 -7.43
C PRO A 117 -2.05 -13.53 -8.89
N THR A 118 -2.45 -14.51 -9.72
CA THR A 118 -2.15 -14.49 -11.16
C THR A 118 -3.21 -13.78 -11.99
N HIS A 119 -4.21 -13.17 -11.33
CA HIS A 119 -5.37 -12.55 -11.98
C HIS A 119 -6.13 -13.53 -12.89
N SER A 120 -6.08 -14.82 -12.55
CA SER A 120 -6.82 -15.87 -13.26
C SER A 120 -8.32 -15.77 -13.06
N TYR A 121 -8.75 -15.18 -11.94
CA TYR A 121 -10.11 -14.73 -11.66
C TYR A 121 -10.08 -13.40 -10.94
N MET A 122 -10.93 -12.46 -11.33
CA MET A 122 -11.12 -11.16 -10.68
C MET A 122 -12.59 -10.76 -10.71
N LYS A 123 -13.02 -9.99 -9.68
CA LYS A 123 -14.38 -9.46 -9.60
C LYS A 123 -14.40 -8.07 -9.00
N TYR A 124 -15.09 -7.16 -9.69
CA TYR A 124 -15.28 -5.76 -9.34
C TYR A 124 -16.77 -5.45 -9.28
N LEU A 125 -17.19 -4.53 -8.42
CA LEU A 125 -18.55 -3.99 -8.36
C LEU A 125 -18.49 -2.47 -8.37
N TYR A 126 -19.31 -1.86 -9.22
CA TYR A 126 -19.58 -0.42 -9.19
C TYR A 126 -21.09 -0.17 -9.01
N LYS A 127 -21.44 0.80 -8.17
CA LYS A 127 -22.81 1.22 -7.90
C LYS A 127 -23.13 2.47 -8.71
N TYR A 128 -23.91 2.31 -9.79
CA TYR A 128 -24.18 3.37 -10.74
C TYR A 128 -25.60 3.92 -10.58
N PRO A 129 -25.79 5.22 -10.21
CA PRO A 129 -27.11 5.83 -10.10
C PRO A 129 -27.88 5.85 -11.43
N GLN A 130 -29.23 5.79 -11.36
CA GLN A 130 -30.09 5.97 -12.52
C GLN A 130 -30.41 7.44 -12.82
N ALA A 131 -30.24 8.33 -11.84
CA ALA A 131 -30.34 9.78 -12.03
C ALA A 131 -29.01 10.35 -12.60
N ALA A 132 -29.06 11.60 -13.07
CA ALA A 132 -27.86 12.35 -13.44
C ALA A 132 -26.88 12.41 -12.27
N PHE A 133 -25.60 12.13 -12.52
CA PHE A 133 -24.58 12.16 -11.48
C PHE A 133 -24.37 13.60 -10.98
N PRO A 134 -24.38 13.85 -9.66
CA PRO A 134 -24.48 15.19 -9.09
C PRO A 134 -23.11 15.90 -8.96
N TYR A 135 -22.31 15.95 -10.02
CA TYR A 135 -20.95 16.52 -10.02
C TYR A 135 -20.86 17.91 -9.39
N ALA A 136 -21.70 18.83 -9.86
CA ALA A 136 -21.70 20.22 -9.42
C ALA A 136 -22.17 20.40 -7.96
N ASP A 137 -23.13 19.59 -7.52
CA ASP A 137 -23.63 19.64 -6.15
C ASP A 137 -22.58 19.15 -5.14
N LEU A 138 -21.90 18.05 -5.44
CA LEU A 138 -20.81 17.52 -4.63
C LEU A 138 -19.70 18.57 -4.43
N VAL A 139 -19.21 19.19 -5.51
CA VAL A 139 -18.19 20.25 -5.44
C VAL A 139 -18.70 21.46 -4.68
N ALA A 140 -19.89 21.98 -5.03
CA ALA A 140 -20.40 23.21 -4.45
C ALA A 140 -20.73 23.07 -2.96
N THR A 141 -21.20 21.89 -2.54
CA THR A 141 -21.57 21.67 -1.15
C THR A 141 -20.34 21.47 -0.27
N ASN A 142 -19.40 20.61 -0.66
CA ASN A 142 -18.17 20.39 0.10
C ASN A 142 -17.32 21.69 0.20
N ARG A 143 -17.17 22.44 -0.88
CA ARG A 143 -16.43 23.71 -0.87
C ARG A 143 -17.00 24.74 0.11
N ARG A 144 -18.32 24.68 0.44
CA ARG A 144 -18.94 25.56 1.41
C ARG A 144 -18.83 25.07 2.85
N ARG A 145 -18.57 23.78 3.06
CA ARG A 145 -18.42 23.19 4.39
C ARG A 145 -17.12 23.64 5.04
N SER A 146 -17.18 23.84 6.34
CA SER A 146 -16.01 24.09 7.18
C SER A 146 -15.35 22.76 7.55
N ARG A 147 -14.11 22.79 8.02
CA ARG A 147 -13.41 21.62 8.54
C ARG A 147 -13.98 21.05 9.86
N ASN A 148 -15.00 21.66 10.42
CA ASN A 148 -15.72 21.12 11.58
C ASN A 148 -17.01 20.41 11.18
N GLU A 149 -17.30 20.33 9.90
CA GLU A 149 -18.45 19.64 9.33
C GLU A 149 -17.98 18.38 8.63
N MET A 150 -18.77 17.30 8.73
CA MET A 150 -18.52 16.07 7.96
C MET A 150 -18.57 16.35 6.47
N GLU A 151 -17.88 15.54 5.69
CA GLU A 151 -17.94 15.60 4.24
C GLU A 151 -19.37 15.33 3.72
N TYR A 152 -19.67 15.87 2.54
CA TYR A 152 -20.93 15.63 1.82
C TYR A 152 -20.71 14.51 0.83
N GLU A 153 -21.32 13.37 1.12
CA GLU A 153 -21.13 12.13 0.37
C GLU A 153 -22.13 11.96 -0.76
N LEU A 154 -21.80 11.07 -1.70
CA LEU A 154 -22.71 10.73 -2.80
C LEU A 154 -24.07 10.21 -2.29
N LEU A 155 -24.12 9.46 -1.18
CA LEU A 155 -25.36 9.03 -0.53
C LEU A 155 -26.22 10.20 -0.03
N ASP A 156 -25.59 11.28 0.42
CA ASP A 156 -26.28 12.47 0.96
C ASP A 156 -27.01 13.24 -0.13
N THR A 157 -26.61 13.10 -1.40
CA THR A 157 -27.26 13.74 -2.54
C THR A 157 -28.64 13.16 -2.88
N GLY A 158 -28.95 11.97 -2.34
CA GLY A 158 -30.22 11.27 -2.60
C GLY A 158 -30.28 10.50 -3.91
N VAL A 159 -29.19 10.40 -4.70
CA VAL A 159 -29.21 9.70 -6.00
C VAL A 159 -29.48 8.19 -5.90
N PHE A 160 -29.31 7.61 -4.69
CA PHE A 160 -29.63 6.20 -4.40
C PHE A 160 -30.99 6.01 -3.73
N GLN A 161 -31.82 7.07 -3.66
CA GLN A 161 -33.16 6.98 -3.06
C GLN A 161 -34.02 5.99 -3.84
N ASP A 162 -34.90 5.26 -3.13
CA ASP A 162 -35.81 4.23 -3.68
C ASP A 162 -35.04 3.13 -4.46
N ASP A 163 -33.76 2.89 -4.11
CA ASP A 163 -32.86 1.92 -4.78
C ASP A 163 -32.72 2.13 -6.30
N ARG A 164 -32.88 3.36 -6.79
CA ARG A 164 -32.76 3.72 -8.20
C ARG A 164 -31.29 3.76 -8.65
N TYR A 165 -30.68 2.59 -8.72
CA TYR A 165 -29.31 2.40 -9.19
C TYR A 165 -29.13 1.01 -9.82
N PHE A 166 -28.00 0.86 -10.50
CA PHE A 166 -27.53 -0.43 -11.01
C PHE A 166 -26.35 -0.93 -10.18
N ASP A 167 -26.34 -2.23 -9.87
CA ASP A 167 -25.12 -2.94 -9.53
C ASP A 167 -24.46 -3.42 -10.81
N ILE A 168 -23.25 -2.93 -11.09
CA ILE A 168 -22.46 -3.30 -12.25
C ILE A 168 -21.31 -4.16 -11.80
N PHE A 169 -21.45 -5.49 -12.01
CA PHE A 169 -20.36 -6.43 -11.75
C PHE A 169 -19.54 -6.62 -13.01
N VAL A 170 -18.22 -6.54 -12.88
CA VAL A 170 -17.27 -6.88 -13.94
C VAL A 170 -16.38 -8.03 -13.44
N GLU A 171 -16.41 -9.13 -14.17
CA GLU A 171 -15.67 -10.33 -13.84
C GLU A 171 -14.72 -10.70 -14.98
N TYR A 172 -13.53 -11.13 -14.63
CA TYR A 172 -12.52 -11.61 -15.54
C TYR A 172 -12.13 -13.04 -15.19
N ALA A 173 -12.03 -13.90 -16.20
CA ALA A 173 -11.55 -15.27 -16.06
C ALA A 173 -10.56 -15.61 -17.18
N LYS A 174 -9.34 -16.01 -16.84
CA LYS A 174 -8.32 -16.36 -17.84
C LYS A 174 -8.46 -17.82 -18.27
N ALA A 175 -8.71 -18.05 -19.55
CA ALA A 175 -8.57 -19.38 -20.14
C ALA A 175 -7.09 -19.74 -20.34
N GLY A 176 -6.25 -18.75 -20.60
CA GLY A 176 -4.79 -18.83 -20.71
C GLY A 176 -4.14 -17.50 -20.35
N PRO A 177 -2.80 -17.41 -20.35
CA PRO A 177 -2.09 -16.17 -19.98
C PRO A 177 -2.51 -14.94 -20.81
N GLU A 178 -2.87 -15.14 -22.08
CA GLU A 178 -3.26 -14.10 -23.03
C GLU A 178 -4.65 -14.36 -23.64
N ASP A 179 -5.52 -15.06 -22.89
CA ASP A 179 -6.90 -15.36 -23.29
C ASP A 179 -7.82 -15.07 -22.11
N ILE A 180 -8.55 -13.98 -22.18
CA ILE A 180 -9.30 -13.37 -21.08
C ILE A 180 -10.77 -13.32 -21.42
N LEU A 181 -11.58 -14.03 -20.65
CA LEU A 181 -13.03 -14.00 -20.71
C LEU A 181 -13.52 -12.87 -19.79
N ILE A 182 -14.47 -12.09 -20.28
CA ILE A 182 -15.01 -10.93 -19.57
C ILE A 182 -16.53 -11.09 -19.47
N ARG A 183 -17.08 -10.96 -18.28
CA ARG A 183 -18.52 -10.99 -18.02
C ARG A 183 -18.93 -9.73 -17.29
N ILE A 184 -19.82 -8.96 -17.89
CA ILE A 184 -20.40 -7.76 -17.31
C ILE A 184 -21.85 -8.05 -16.97
N THR A 185 -22.21 -7.89 -15.71
CA THR A 185 -23.56 -8.15 -15.19
C THR A 185 -24.12 -6.85 -14.64
N ALA A 186 -25.19 -6.33 -15.24
CA ALA A 186 -25.91 -5.16 -14.75
C ALA A 186 -27.24 -5.57 -14.12
N ALA A 187 -27.39 -5.33 -12.82
CA ALA A 187 -28.61 -5.62 -12.06
C ALA A 187 -29.29 -4.31 -11.70
N ASN A 188 -30.55 -4.12 -12.19
CA ASN A 188 -31.38 -2.98 -11.82
C ASN A 188 -31.95 -3.20 -10.41
N ARG A 189 -31.58 -2.34 -9.47
CA ARG A 189 -32.08 -2.40 -8.08
C ARG A 189 -33.37 -1.56 -7.91
N GLY A 190 -33.65 -0.68 -8.88
CA GLY A 190 -34.79 0.22 -8.85
C GLY A 190 -36.15 -0.47 -9.06
N PRO A 191 -37.24 0.22 -8.68
CA PRO A 191 -38.59 -0.31 -8.77
C PRO A 191 -39.18 -0.28 -10.19
N ASP A 192 -38.51 0.41 -11.13
CA ASP A 192 -38.97 0.57 -12.53
C ASP A 192 -37.91 0.05 -13.48
N ALA A 193 -38.30 -0.27 -14.72
CA ALA A 193 -37.37 -0.54 -15.81
C ALA A 193 -36.55 0.72 -16.12
N ALA A 194 -35.26 0.56 -16.37
CA ALA A 194 -34.36 1.67 -16.64
C ALA A 194 -33.41 1.36 -17.79
N GLU A 195 -33.16 2.38 -18.60
CA GLU A 195 -32.21 2.32 -19.70
C GLU A 195 -30.79 2.39 -19.19
N LEU A 196 -29.91 1.58 -19.81
CA LEU A 196 -28.51 1.56 -19.53
C LEU A 196 -27.71 1.30 -20.81
N HIS A 197 -26.70 2.13 -21.05
CA HIS A 197 -25.70 1.90 -22.06
C HIS A 197 -24.45 1.32 -21.40
N LEU A 198 -24.01 0.16 -21.88
CA LEU A 198 -22.79 -0.49 -21.48
C LEU A 198 -21.80 -0.40 -22.64
N LEU A 199 -20.64 0.20 -22.41
CA LEU A 199 -19.64 0.46 -23.40
C LEU A 199 -18.29 -0.17 -23.00
N PRO A 200 -18.13 -1.50 -23.13
CA PRO A 200 -16.82 -2.13 -23.03
C PRO A 200 -15.88 -1.49 -24.05
N THR A 201 -14.80 -0.91 -23.56
CA THR A 201 -13.88 -0.07 -24.32
C THR A 201 -12.50 -0.66 -24.36
N LEU A 202 -11.90 -0.75 -25.55
CA LEU A 202 -10.54 -1.19 -25.80
C LEU A 202 -9.75 -0.06 -26.45
N TRP A 203 -8.54 0.22 -25.96
CA TRP A 203 -7.71 1.26 -26.54
C TRP A 203 -6.22 1.02 -26.30
N PHE A 204 -5.37 1.62 -27.17
CA PHE A 204 -3.94 1.69 -26.97
C PHE A 204 -3.54 2.95 -26.19
N ARG A 205 -2.66 2.82 -25.21
CA ARG A 205 -2.02 3.97 -24.55
C ARG A 205 -1.25 4.77 -25.62
N ASN A 206 -1.41 6.08 -25.58
CA ASN A 206 -0.80 6.95 -26.59
C ASN A 206 0.69 7.12 -26.34
N ASP A 207 1.50 6.46 -27.16
CA ASP A 207 2.97 6.57 -27.20
C ASP A 207 3.51 7.03 -28.60
N TRP A 208 2.61 7.45 -29.49
CA TRP A 208 2.96 7.87 -30.87
C TRP A 208 2.87 9.38 -31.10
N SER A 209 2.22 10.15 -30.25
CA SER A 209 2.02 11.59 -30.42
C SER A 209 3.31 12.38 -30.30
N SER A 210 3.32 13.58 -30.91
CA SER A 210 4.52 14.42 -31.02
C SER A 210 5.06 14.94 -29.68
N TRP A 211 4.25 14.96 -28.64
CA TRP A 211 4.66 15.33 -27.28
C TRP A 211 5.43 14.20 -26.54
N ILE A 212 5.45 12.99 -27.08
CA ILE A 212 6.32 11.93 -26.56
C ILE A 212 7.74 12.16 -27.07
N ALA A 213 8.74 12.06 -26.21
CA ALA A 213 10.15 12.18 -26.61
C ALA A 213 10.49 11.16 -27.72
N GLU A 214 11.31 11.57 -28.70
CA GLU A 214 11.62 10.76 -29.87
C GLU A 214 12.21 9.38 -29.50
N SER A 215 12.99 9.33 -28.42
CA SER A 215 13.57 8.09 -27.89
C SER A 215 12.52 7.08 -27.39
N ASN A 216 11.35 7.55 -26.97
CA ASN A 216 10.27 6.76 -26.35
C ASN A 216 9.06 6.62 -27.29
N ARG A 217 9.08 7.31 -28.44
CA ARG A 217 7.96 7.32 -29.37
C ARG A 217 7.86 6.01 -30.15
N ALA A 218 6.65 5.48 -30.25
CA ALA A 218 6.38 4.32 -31.09
C ALA A 218 6.74 4.62 -32.55
N THR A 219 7.43 3.68 -33.16
CA THR A 219 7.84 3.78 -34.60
C THR A 219 6.68 3.61 -35.56
N GLN A 220 5.60 2.97 -35.10
CA GLN A 220 4.39 2.74 -35.87
C GLN A 220 3.18 2.88 -34.95
N LYS A 221 2.22 3.73 -35.33
CA LYS A 221 0.93 3.87 -34.63
C LYS A 221 0.15 2.55 -34.66
N PRO A 222 -0.29 2.03 -33.49
CA PRO A 222 -1.08 0.81 -33.44
C PRO A 222 -2.48 1.04 -34.03
N ASN A 223 -3.20 -0.05 -34.33
CA ASN A 223 -4.50 0.05 -34.97
C ASN A 223 -5.53 -0.94 -34.42
N LEU A 224 -6.73 -0.47 -34.18
CA LEU A 224 -7.94 -1.23 -33.93
C LEU A 224 -8.80 -1.19 -35.18
N LYS A 225 -9.34 -2.33 -35.61
CA LYS A 225 -10.19 -2.39 -36.80
C LYS A 225 -11.31 -3.41 -36.64
N GLN A 226 -12.53 -3.05 -37.07
CA GLN A 226 -13.65 -3.98 -37.13
C GLN A 226 -13.33 -5.15 -38.07
N MET A 227 -13.60 -6.37 -37.60
CA MET A 227 -13.49 -7.60 -38.37
C MET A 227 -14.84 -8.01 -38.94
N LYS A 228 -14.81 -8.77 -40.05
CA LYS A 228 -15.98 -9.52 -40.52
C LYS A 228 -16.11 -10.80 -39.68
N THR A 229 -17.24 -11.00 -39.09
CA THR A 229 -17.55 -12.11 -38.19
C THR A 229 -18.76 -12.91 -38.65
N PRO A 230 -18.95 -14.15 -38.18
CA PRO A 230 -20.22 -14.88 -38.33
C PRO A 230 -21.38 -14.09 -37.69
N THR A 231 -22.59 -14.35 -38.17
CA THR A 231 -23.82 -13.78 -37.59
C THR A 231 -23.90 -14.02 -36.08
N GLY A 232 -24.31 -13.01 -35.33
CA GLY A 232 -24.47 -13.09 -33.86
C GLY A 232 -23.20 -12.73 -33.05
N THR A 233 -22.16 -12.17 -33.69
CA THR A 233 -20.98 -11.64 -32.98
C THR A 233 -20.44 -10.39 -33.66
N SER A 234 -19.83 -9.50 -32.86
CA SER A 234 -18.98 -8.42 -33.39
C SER A 234 -17.54 -8.65 -32.92
N ALA A 235 -16.56 -8.21 -33.68
CA ALA A 235 -15.16 -8.35 -33.27
C ALA A 235 -14.27 -7.20 -33.77
N VAL A 236 -13.21 -6.95 -33.00
CA VAL A 236 -12.18 -5.95 -33.25
C VAL A 236 -10.82 -6.63 -33.29
N ALA A 237 -10.08 -6.47 -34.40
CA ALA A 237 -8.66 -6.80 -34.44
C ALA A 237 -7.85 -5.64 -33.85
N ALA A 238 -6.94 -5.96 -32.97
CA ALA A 238 -5.97 -5.05 -32.38
C ALA A 238 -4.56 -5.45 -32.82
N ALA A 239 -3.87 -4.57 -33.52
CA ALA A 239 -2.52 -4.82 -34.04
C ALA A 239 -1.51 -3.85 -33.40
N HIS A 240 -0.49 -4.41 -32.76
CA HIS A 240 0.59 -3.67 -32.13
C HIS A 240 1.95 -4.32 -32.41
N THR A 241 2.96 -3.52 -32.74
CA THR A 241 4.28 -4.01 -33.18
C THR A 241 5.02 -4.84 -32.13
N VAL A 242 4.85 -4.55 -30.85
CA VAL A 242 5.54 -5.22 -29.73
C VAL A 242 4.62 -6.23 -29.04
N LEU A 243 3.37 -5.84 -28.74
CA LEU A 243 2.42 -6.70 -28.04
C LEU A 243 1.93 -7.87 -28.91
N GLY A 244 1.93 -7.70 -30.23
CA GLY A 244 1.38 -8.63 -31.21
C GLY A 244 -0.10 -8.36 -31.50
N ASP A 245 -0.76 -9.34 -32.11
CA ASP A 245 -2.14 -9.24 -32.58
C ASP A 245 -3.12 -9.84 -31.58
N PHE A 246 -4.11 -9.06 -31.18
CA PHE A 246 -5.21 -9.48 -30.30
C PHE A 246 -6.55 -9.36 -31.02
N THR A 247 -7.54 -10.08 -30.54
CA THR A 247 -8.95 -9.95 -30.98
C THR A 247 -9.84 -9.77 -29.78
N LEU A 248 -10.64 -8.70 -29.80
CA LEU A 248 -11.75 -8.54 -28.87
C LEU A 248 -13.05 -9.06 -29.55
N TRP A 249 -13.59 -10.14 -29.02
CA TRP A 249 -14.90 -10.68 -29.41
C TRP A 249 -15.98 -10.13 -28.51
N CYS A 250 -17.11 -9.71 -29.10
CA CYS A 250 -18.29 -9.20 -28.42
C CYS A 250 -19.50 -10.10 -28.76
N GLU A 251 -20.21 -10.59 -27.74
CA GLU A 251 -21.43 -11.38 -27.93
C GLU A 251 -22.53 -10.48 -28.49
N GLY A 252 -23.24 -10.97 -29.52
CA GLY A 252 -24.25 -10.23 -30.23
C GLY A 252 -23.72 -9.32 -31.35
N GLU A 253 -24.62 -8.90 -32.22
CA GLU A 253 -24.34 -7.90 -33.25
C GLU A 253 -24.53 -6.50 -32.62
N THR A 254 -23.41 -5.94 -32.13
CA THR A 254 -23.39 -4.65 -31.45
C THR A 254 -22.64 -3.58 -32.27
N PRO A 255 -23.14 -2.32 -32.32
CA PRO A 255 -22.39 -1.22 -32.93
C PRO A 255 -21.01 -1.04 -32.30
N LEU A 256 -20.00 -0.81 -33.13
CA LEU A 256 -18.66 -0.50 -32.72
C LEU A 256 -18.34 0.98 -33.03
N LEU A 257 -17.99 1.76 -32.02
CA LEU A 257 -17.69 3.18 -32.12
C LEU A 257 -16.17 3.38 -32.04
N PHE A 258 -15.59 3.93 -33.08
CA PHE A 258 -14.13 4.09 -33.19
C PHE A 258 -13.72 5.55 -33.11
N THR A 259 -12.66 5.82 -32.35
CA THR A 259 -11.95 7.10 -32.29
C THR A 259 -10.44 6.86 -32.17
N GLU A 260 -9.67 7.93 -32.09
CA GLU A 260 -8.29 7.91 -31.67
C GLU A 260 -8.19 8.17 -30.15
N ASN A 261 -7.24 7.56 -29.47
CA ASN A 261 -6.85 7.95 -28.11
C ASN A 261 -5.89 9.16 -28.21
N GLU A 262 -6.44 10.26 -28.71
CA GLU A 262 -5.71 11.53 -28.94
C GLU A 262 -6.50 12.71 -28.36
N THR A 263 -5.76 13.69 -27.85
CA THR A 263 -6.31 14.88 -27.21
C THR A 263 -7.20 15.69 -28.14
N ASN A 264 -8.36 16.13 -27.67
CA ASN A 264 -9.20 17.10 -28.35
C ASN A 264 -8.65 18.51 -28.11
N HIS A 265 -7.68 18.91 -28.96
CA HIS A 265 -7.02 20.20 -28.88
C HIS A 265 -7.97 21.38 -29.14
N GLU A 266 -8.94 21.20 -30.04
CA GLU A 266 -9.92 22.25 -30.36
C GLU A 266 -10.80 22.60 -29.16
N ARG A 267 -11.14 21.59 -28.35
CA ARG A 267 -11.93 21.80 -27.13
C ARG A 267 -11.09 22.37 -25.98
N LEU A 268 -9.87 21.91 -25.80
CA LEU A 268 -9.07 22.21 -24.61
C LEU A 268 -8.19 23.45 -24.75
N PHE A 269 -7.74 23.76 -25.97
CA PHE A 269 -6.72 24.81 -26.21
C PHE A 269 -7.18 25.75 -27.32
N SER A 270 -7.49 26.97 -26.95
CA SER A 270 -7.95 28.01 -27.91
C SER A 270 -7.00 28.21 -29.10
N GLY A 271 -7.56 28.07 -30.29
CA GLY A 271 -6.82 28.28 -31.54
C GLY A 271 -5.98 27.10 -32.03
N GLN A 272 -6.00 25.97 -31.33
CA GLN A 272 -5.39 24.74 -31.81
C GLN A 272 -6.40 23.90 -32.64
N LYS A 273 -5.86 23.02 -33.49
CA LYS A 273 -6.66 22.09 -34.30
C LYS A 273 -6.30 20.66 -33.96
N ASN A 274 -7.28 19.80 -34.08
CA ASN A 274 -7.09 18.35 -33.95
C ASN A 274 -6.33 17.78 -35.14
N GLU A 275 -5.46 16.82 -34.91
CA GLU A 275 -4.81 16.08 -36.00
C GLU A 275 -5.78 15.11 -36.69
N SER A 276 -6.67 14.50 -35.90
CA SER A 276 -7.77 13.65 -36.34
C SER A 276 -9.11 14.30 -36.05
N PRO A 277 -10.14 14.16 -36.90
CA PRO A 277 -11.50 14.58 -36.54
C PRO A 277 -12.14 13.68 -35.48
N TYR A 278 -11.60 12.51 -35.21
CA TYR A 278 -12.13 11.51 -34.28
C TYR A 278 -11.22 11.40 -33.06
N VAL A 279 -11.42 12.29 -32.10
CA VAL A 279 -10.57 12.41 -30.90
C VAL A 279 -11.12 11.62 -29.70
N LYS A 280 -10.38 11.58 -28.59
CA LYS A 280 -10.66 10.73 -27.42
C LYS A 280 -12.10 10.79 -26.92
N ASP A 281 -12.70 11.97 -26.88
CA ASP A 281 -14.06 12.23 -26.42
C ASP A 281 -15.16 12.07 -27.48
N GLY A 282 -14.83 11.70 -28.71
CA GLY A 282 -15.80 11.51 -29.79
C GLY A 282 -16.85 10.42 -29.48
N ILE A 283 -16.51 9.36 -28.72
CA ILE A 283 -17.47 8.36 -28.26
C ILE A 283 -18.48 8.98 -27.31
N ASN A 284 -18.05 9.86 -26.38
CA ASN A 284 -18.95 10.62 -25.53
C ASN A 284 -19.92 11.47 -26.36
N ASP A 285 -19.40 12.19 -27.34
CA ASP A 285 -20.21 13.08 -28.16
C ASP A 285 -21.23 12.32 -29.03
N CYS A 286 -20.86 11.14 -29.50
CA CYS A 286 -21.76 10.24 -30.23
C CYS A 286 -22.88 9.71 -29.33
N VAL A 287 -22.56 9.20 -28.14
CA VAL A 287 -23.54 8.53 -27.28
C VAL A 287 -24.41 9.53 -26.51
N VAL A 288 -23.77 10.54 -25.87
CA VAL A 288 -24.49 11.50 -25.01
C VAL A 288 -25.18 12.60 -25.81
N HIS A 289 -24.56 13.08 -26.90
CA HIS A 289 -25.05 14.22 -27.67
C HIS A 289 -25.62 13.81 -29.04
N GLY A 290 -25.60 12.52 -29.42
CA GLY A 290 -26.12 12.03 -30.69
C GLY A 290 -25.31 12.47 -31.93
N ASN A 291 -24.06 12.89 -31.73
CA ASN A 291 -23.19 13.31 -32.83
C ASN A 291 -22.49 12.14 -33.49
N GLU A 292 -23.13 11.50 -34.46
CA GLU A 292 -22.58 10.33 -35.16
C GLU A 292 -21.31 10.66 -35.96
N ASP A 293 -21.08 11.94 -36.34
CA ASP A 293 -19.90 12.38 -37.07
C ASP A 293 -18.65 12.46 -36.20
N ALA A 294 -18.79 12.32 -34.86
CA ALA A 294 -17.65 12.32 -33.91
C ALA A 294 -16.89 10.98 -33.88
N VAL A 295 -17.45 9.93 -34.47
CA VAL A 295 -16.84 8.61 -34.53
C VAL A 295 -16.46 8.21 -35.94
N ASN A 296 -15.38 7.43 -36.14
CA ASN A 296 -14.85 7.11 -37.46
C ASN A 296 -15.75 6.13 -38.23
N PRO A 297 -16.37 6.58 -39.32
CA PRO A 297 -17.21 5.70 -40.16
C PRO A 297 -16.42 4.61 -40.86
N GLY A 298 -15.11 4.75 -41.01
CA GLY A 298 -14.19 3.74 -41.54
C GLY A 298 -13.94 2.55 -40.62
N LYS A 299 -14.54 2.56 -39.42
CA LYS A 299 -14.48 1.49 -38.42
C LYS A 299 -13.06 1.07 -38.08
N GLN A 300 -12.20 2.04 -37.83
CA GLN A 300 -10.83 1.86 -37.37
C GLN A 300 -10.35 3.06 -36.56
N GLY A 301 -9.33 2.87 -35.73
CA GLY A 301 -8.74 3.89 -34.86
C GLY A 301 -7.83 3.27 -33.80
N THR A 302 -7.54 4.01 -32.74
CA THR A 302 -6.75 3.53 -31.60
C THR A 302 -7.58 3.38 -30.31
N LYS A 303 -8.88 3.73 -30.36
CA LYS A 303 -9.86 3.51 -29.29
C LYS A 303 -11.18 3.02 -29.92
N VAL A 304 -11.82 2.04 -29.29
CA VAL A 304 -13.11 1.50 -29.73
C VAL A 304 -13.98 1.14 -28.53
N ALA A 305 -15.27 1.46 -28.59
CA ALA A 305 -16.26 0.97 -27.63
C ALA A 305 -17.31 0.11 -28.36
N ALA A 306 -17.64 -1.03 -27.77
CA ALA A 306 -18.81 -1.81 -28.19
C ALA A 306 -20.04 -1.25 -27.46
N HIS A 307 -21.05 -0.78 -28.18
CA HIS A 307 -22.18 -0.04 -27.64
C HIS A 307 -23.40 -0.93 -27.44
N TYR A 308 -23.60 -1.42 -26.24
CA TYR A 308 -24.81 -2.16 -25.84
C TYR A 308 -25.82 -1.20 -25.22
N GLN A 309 -26.98 -1.05 -25.82
CA GLN A 309 -28.11 -0.31 -25.27
C GLN A 309 -29.13 -1.32 -24.79
N VAL A 310 -29.44 -1.30 -23.50
CA VAL A 310 -30.33 -2.27 -22.86
C VAL A 310 -31.37 -1.54 -21.99
N ASN A 311 -32.56 -2.10 -21.90
CA ASN A 311 -33.58 -1.67 -20.95
C ASN A 311 -33.74 -2.79 -19.91
N VAL A 312 -33.28 -2.56 -18.68
CA VAL A 312 -33.26 -3.58 -17.63
C VAL A 312 -34.50 -3.42 -16.77
N GLY A 313 -35.38 -4.43 -16.74
CA GLY A 313 -36.61 -4.42 -15.94
C GLY A 313 -36.35 -4.27 -14.44
N ALA A 314 -37.38 -3.86 -13.69
CA ALA A 314 -37.28 -3.70 -12.23
C ALA A 314 -36.86 -5.00 -11.55
N GLY A 315 -35.75 -4.97 -10.82
CA GLY A 315 -35.14 -6.14 -10.14
C GLY A 315 -34.54 -7.18 -11.10
N GLU A 316 -34.51 -6.92 -12.41
CA GLU A 316 -33.93 -7.82 -13.40
C GLU A 316 -32.44 -7.60 -13.59
N THR A 317 -31.84 -8.54 -14.31
CA THR A 317 -30.39 -8.56 -14.57
C THR A 317 -30.14 -8.84 -16.05
N THR A 318 -29.19 -8.11 -16.64
CA THR A 318 -28.66 -8.40 -17.96
C THR A 318 -27.19 -8.78 -17.89
N VAL A 319 -26.76 -9.64 -18.81
CA VAL A 319 -25.35 -10.12 -18.87
C VAL A 319 -24.82 -9.93 -20.27
N ILE A 320 -23.60 -9.38 -20.38
CA ILE A 320 -22.85 -9.30 -21.64
C ILE A 320 -21.55 -10.09 -21.47
N ARG A 321 -21.17 -10.80 -22.53
CA ARG A 321 -19.92 -11.56 -22.55
C ARG A 321 -18.99 -11.03 -23.63
N LEU A 322 -17.70 -10.93 -23.27
CA LEU A 322 -16.65 -10.58 -24.21
C LEU A 322 -15.45 -11.52 -24.00
N ARG A 323 -14.59 -11.63 -24.99
CA ARG A 323 -13.34 -12.37 -24.91
C ARG A 323 -12.23 -11.58 -25.59
N LEU A 324 -11.17 -11.30 -24.87
CA LEU A 324 -9.94 -10.68 -25.39
C LEU A 324 -8.86 -11.76 -25.47
N SER A 325 -8.37 -12.05 -26.64
CA SER A 325 -7.42 -13.12 -26.82
C SER A 325 -6.34 -12.78 -27.86
N ASN A 326 -5.12 -13.27 -27.63
CA ASN A 326 -4.08 -13.27 -28.65
C ASN A 326 -4.54 -14.13 -29.85
N ALA A 327 -4.34 -13.65 -31.07
CA ALA A 327 -4.79 -14.30 -32.30
C ALA A 327 -4.25 -15.74 -32.48
N SER A 328 -3.10 -16.04 -31.88
CA SER A 328 -2.49 -17.39 -31.94
C SER A 328 -3.03 -18.36 -30.88
N SER A 329 -3.76 -17.87 -29.86
CA SER A 329 -4.18 -18.69 -28.71
C SER A 329 -5.57 -19.32 -28.85
N VAL A 330 -6.39 -18.88 -29.82
CA VAL A 330 -7.77 -19.38 -30.00
C VAL A 330 -7.81 -20.51 -31.04
N ALA A 331 -7.80 -21.73 -30.56
CA ALA A 331 -8.01 -22.91 -31.37
C ALA A 331 -9.50 -23.17 -31.70
N ASP A 332 -10.45 -22.50 -31.01
CA ASP A 332 -11.90 -22.72 -31.16
C ASP A 332 -12.56 -21.54 -31.90
N PRO A 333 -13.28 -21.79 -32.98
CA PRO A 333 -14.01 -20.76 -33.72
C PRO A 333 -15.23 -20.19 -32.97
N THR A 334 -15.59 -20.73 -31.79
CA THR A 334 -16.74 -20.28 -31.01
C THR A 334 -16.27 -19.57 -29.74
N PRO A 335 -16.19 -18.21 -29.73
CA PRO A 335 -15.68 -17.47 -28.57
C PRO A 335 -16.58 -17.57 -27.31
N PHE A 336 -17.83 -17.96 -27.47
CA PHE A 336 -18.86 -18.00 -26.43
C PHE A 336 -19.52 -19.37 -26.28
N GLY A 337 -20.55 -19.48 -25.42
CA GLY A 337 -21.31 -20.69 -25.16
C GLY A 337 -20.78 -21.50 -23.98
N LYS A 338 -21.10 -22.79 -23.93
CA LYS A 338 -20.80 -23.65 -22.77
C LYS A 338 -19.32 -23.66 -22.35
N PRO A 339 -18.31 -23.69 -23.24
CA PRO A 339 -16.92 -23.63 -22.83
C PRO A 339 -16.54 -22.34 -22.11
N PHE A 340 -17.14 -21.21 -22.47
CA PHE A 340 -16.98 -19.94 -21.81
C PHE A 340 -17.52 -19.98 -20.37
N ASP A 341 -18.75 -20.47 -20.20
CA ASP A 341 -19.40 -20.55 -18.89
C ASP A 341 -18.72 -21.58 -17.97
N ASP A 342 -18.28 -22.73 -18.51
CA ASP A 342 -17.51 -23.75 -17.77
C ASP A 342 -16.17 -23.16 -17.27
N MET A 343 -15.47 -22.40 -18.10
CA MET A 343 -14.20 -21.77 -17.70
C MET A 343 -14.39 -20.77 -16.56
N PHE A 344 -15.43 -19.93 -16.60
CA PHE A 344 -15.78 -19.05 -15.49
C PHE A 344 -16.04 -19.82 -14.19
N ALA A 345 -16.81 -20.89 -14.26
CA ALA A 345 -17.13 -21.72 -13.12
C ALA A 345 -15.85 -22.37 -12.53
N ASP A 346 -14.95 -22.86 -13.41
CA ASP A 346 -13.68 -23.43 -12.99
C ASP A 346 -12.78 -22.39 -12.29
N ARG A 347 -12.62 -21.20 -12.84
CA ARG A 347 -11.78 -20.15 -12.24
C ARG A 347 -12.32 -19.66 -10.90
N LEU A 348 -13.64 -19.53 -10.75
CA LEU A 348 -14.27 -19.21 -9.47
C LEU A 348 -14.03 -20.31 -8.43
N ARG A 349 -14.24 -21.58 -8.80
CA ARG A 349 -13.96 -22.71 -7.91
C ARG A 349 -12.50 -22.77 -7.48
N GLU A 350 -11.57 -22.55 -8.39
CA GLU A 350 -10.13 -22.53 -8.12
C GLU A 350 -9.72 -21.36 -7.21
N ALA A 351 -10.37 -20.17 -7.35
CA ALA A 351 -10.21 -19.04 -6.44
C ALA A 351 -10.70 -19.41 -5.02
N ASP A 352 -11.86 -20.05 -4.89
CA ASP A 352 -12.38 -20.53 -3.61
C ASP A 352 -11.43 -21.55 -2.94
N GLU A 353 -10.89 -22.49 -3.71
CA GLU A 353 -9.89 -23.46 -3.22
C GLU A 353 -8.60 -22.78 -2.74
N PHE A 354 -8.15 -21.77 -3.48
CA PHE A 354 -6.98 -20.97 -3.11
C PHE A 354 -7.20 -20.23 -1.80
N TYR A 355 -8.27 -19.44 -1.68
CA TYR A 355 -8.56 -18.66 -0.47
C TYR A 355 -8.79 -19.56 0.74
N LYS A 356 -9.46 -20.71 0.56
CA LYS A 356 -9.57 -21.72 1.62
C LYS A 356 -8.23 -22.24 2.10
N SER A 357 -7.21 -22.29 1.25
CA SER A 357 -5.87 -22.78 1.61
C SER A 357 -5.05 -21.78 2.43
N VAL A 358 -5.32 -20.48 2.30
CA VAL A 358 -4.60 -19.42 3.02
C VAL A 358 -5.34 -18.91 4.25
N THR A 359 -6.65 -19.17 4.34
CA THR A 359 -7.50 -18.81 5.48
C THR A 359 -7.37 -19.83 6.62
N PRO A 360 -7.15 -19.42 7.87
CA PRO A 360 -7.13 -20.35 9.00
C PRO A 360 -8.50 -21.00 9.22
N PRO A 361 -8.55 -22.33 9.48
CA PRO A 361 -9.83 -23.01 9.67
C PRO A 361 -10.59 -22.60 10.96
N SER A 362 -9.91 -21.88 11.86
CA SER A 362 -10.48 -21.44 13.15
C SER A 362 -11.23 -20.10 13.06
N VAL A 363 -11.13 -19.36 11.94
CA VAL A 363 -11.80 -18.07 11.80
C VAL A 363 -13.26 -18.23 11.36
N SER A 364 -14.11 -17.25 11.73
CA SER A 364 -15.52 -17.21 11.31
C SER A 364 -15.65 -16.97 9.79
N GLU A 365 -16.81 -17.31 9.23
CA GLU A 365 -17.11 -16.98 7.81
C GLU A 365 -17.02 -15.49 7.55
N ASP A 366 -17.46 -14.66 8.48
CA ASP A 366 -17.38 -13.20 8.35
C ASP A 366 -15.91 -12.72 8.33
N ALA A 367 -15.05 -13.23 9.20
CA ALA A 367 -13.64 -12.91 9.19
C ALA A 367 -12.92 -13.43 7.92
N ALA A 368 -13.33 -14.59 7.41
CA ALA A 368 -12.83 -15.13 6.15
C ALA A 368 -13.21 -14.23 4.96
N ASN A 369 -14.45 -13.70 4.94
CA ASN A 369 -14.91 -12.74 3.94
C ASN A 369 -14.12 -11.42 4.01
N VAL A 370 -13.90 -10.86 5.22
CA VAL A 370 -13.08 -9.67 5.42
C VAL A 370 -11.66 -9.90 4.90
N MET A 371 -11.06 -11.04 5.25
CA MET A 371 -9.70 -11.39 4.80
C MET A 371 -9.63 -11.51 3.26
N ARG A 372 -10.62 -12.13 2.62
CA ARG A 372 -10.66 -12.30 1.17
C ARG A 372 -10.78 -10.95 0.45
N GLN A 373 -11.71 -10.07 0.88
CA GLN A 373 -11.87 -8.76 0.27
C GLN A 373 -10.66 -7.85 0.49
N ALA A 374 -10.02 -7.90 1.69
CA ALA A 374 -8.77 -7.17 1.93
C ALA A 374 -7.66 -7.64 0.97
N LEU A 375 -7.47 -8.94 0.80
CA LEU A 375 -6.46 -9.48 -0.11
C LEU A 375 -6.81 -9.22 -1.58
N ALA A 376 -8.09 -9.25 -1.94
CA ALA A 376 -8.55 -8.86 -3.27
C ALA A 376 -8.23 -7.38 -3.55
N GLY A 377 -8.49 -6.48 -2.60
CA GLY A 377 -8.14 -5.06 -2.70
C GLY A 377 -6.63 -4.86 -2.93
N MET A 378 -5.78 -5.58 -2.18
CA MET A 378 -4.32 -5.56 -2.39
C MET A 378 -3.92 -5.98 -3.81
N LEU A 379 -4.61 -6.96 -4.40
CA LEU A 379 -4.32 -7.45 -5.75
C LEU A 379 -4.88 -6.52 -6.84
N TRP A 380 -6.03 -5.89 -6.60
CA TRP A 380 -6.60 -4.87 -7.49
C TRP A 380 -5.82 -3.56 -7.46
N SER A 381 -5.18 -3.21 -6.36
CA SER A 381 -4.41 -1.98 -6.20
C SER A 381 -3.02 -2.01 -6.85
N LYS A 382 -2.75 -3.00 -7.70
CA LYS A 382 -1.58 -2.99 -8.59
C LYS A 382 -1.80 -2.01 -9.73
N GLN A 383 -0.75 -1.26 -10.10
CA GLN A 383 -0.82 -0.30 -11.20
C GLN A 383 0.52 -0.25 -11.95
N PHE A 384 0.44 -0.11 -13.27
CA PHE A 384 1.62 0.27 -14.06
C PHE A 384 1.97 1.72 -13.76
N PHE A 385 3.19 1.95 -13.29
CA PHE A 385 3.72 3.26 -12.99
C PHE A 385 4.84 3.58 -13.96
N PHE A 386 4.59 4.54 -14.85
CA PHE A 386 5.56 5.03 -15.82
C PHE A 386 5.85 6.49 -15.55
N PHE A 387 7.13 6.83 -15.40
CA PHE A 387 7.58 8.21 -15.27
C PHE A 387 9.03 8.32 -15.72
N ASP A 388 9.31 9.26 -16.61
CA ASP A 388 10.65 9.54 -17.17
C ASP A 388 11.11 10.92 -16.72
N GLY A 389 11.91 10.95 -15.65
CA GLY A 389 12.39 12.19 -15.03
C GLY A 389 13.31 13.01 -15.93
N ASP A 390 14.15 12.37 -16.73
CA ASP A 390 15.03 13.06 -17.66
C ASP A 390 14.22 13.84 -18.70
N ASN A 391 13.24 13.21 -19.32
CA ASN A 391 12.37 13.88 -20.29
C ASN A 391 11.57 15.03 -19.65
N TRP A 392 11.04 14.81 -18.44
CA TRP A 392 10.30 15.85 -17.71
C TRP A 392 11.17 17.08 -17.44
N LEU A 393 12.41 16.88 -16.99
CA LEU A 393 13.36 17.95 -16.70
C LEU A 393 13.82 18.67 -17.98
N ASP A 394 14.04 17.94 -19.06
CA ASP A 394 14.42 18.52 -20.36
C ASP A 394 13.33 19.46 -20.90
N GLU A 395 12.08 19.03 -20.84
CA GLU A 395 10.93 19.83 -21.29
C GLU A 395 10.74 21.13 -20.48
N HIS A 396 11.13 21.10 -19.21
CA HIS A 396 11.06 22.26 -18.32
C HIS A 396 12.36 23.08 -18.29
N ASN A 397 13.35 22.76 -19.13
CA ASN A 397 14.70 23.38 -19.12
C ASN A 397 15.36 23.33 -17.74
N SER A 398 15.11 22.24 -16.98
CA SER A 398 15.54 22.05 -15.60
C SER A 398 16.53 20.90 -15.44
N ASN A 399 17.00 20.27 -16.54
CA ASN A 399 17.95 19.18 -16.48
C ASN A 399 19.31 19.69 -15.99
N PRO A 400 19.81 19.26 -14.81
CA PRO A 400 21.04 19.74 -14.20
C PRO A 400 22.29 19.39 -15.02
N LEU A 401 22.20 18.47 -15.99
CA LEU A 401 23.29 18.14 -16.89
C LEU A 401 23.46 19.15 -18.04
N HIS A 402 22.48 20.02 -18.26
CA HIS A 402 22.51 21.02 -19.32
C HIS A 402 22.96 22.38 -18.79
N SER A 403 23.75 23.12 -19.60
CA SER A 403 24.17 24.45 -19.20
C SER A 403 23.02 25.47 -19.27
N GLY A 404 22.89 26.29 -18.24
CA GLY A 404 21.85 27.32 -18.19
C GLY A 404 20.49 26.83 -17.74
N TYR A 405 20.41 25.62 -17.17
CA TYR A 405 19.18 25.12 -16.56
C TYR A 405 18.72 26.05 -15.42
N HIS A 406 17.43 26.10 -15.18
CA HIS A 406 16.86 26.67 -13.96
C HIS A 406 16.47 25.53 -12.99
N SER A 407 16.57 25.77 -11.70
CA SER A 407 16.19 24.78 -10.69
C SER A 407 14.66 24.63 -10.64
N SER A 408 14.19 23.43 -10.82
CA SER A 408 12.81 23.02 -10.53
C SER A 408 12.79 22.09 -9.32
N ARG A 409 11.60 21.73 -8.84
CA ARG A 409 11.43 20.83 -7.69
C ARG A 409 11.96 19.40 -7.93
N ASN A 410 12.08 18.96 -9.17
CA ASN A 410 12.50 17.59 -9.52
C ASN A 410 13.99 17.49 -9.91
N SER A 411 14.72 18.58 -9.93
CA SER A 411 16.11 18.61 -10.38
C SER A 411 17.07 17.79 -9.54
N GLU A 412 16.69 17.41 -8.31
CA GLU A 412 17.50 16.55 -7.45
C GLU A 412 17.40 15.07 -7.82
N TRP A 413 16.38 14.65 -8.58
CA TRP A 413 16.18 13.26 -8.95
C TRP A 413 16.09 13.04 -10.47
N TYR A 414 16.97 13.65 -11.21
CA TYR A 414 17.00 13.62 -12.68
C TYR A 414 17.24 12.22 -13.29
N HIS A 415 17.73 11.26 -12.50
CA HIS A 415 17.96 9.87 -12.94
C HIS A 415 16.76 8.93 -12.69
N MET A 416 15.64 9.45 -12.23
CA MET A 416 14.43 8.64 -12.01
C MET A 416 13.81 8.22 -13.34
N LEU A 417 13.74 6.90 -13.56
CA LEU A 417 13.02 6.28 -14.68
C LEU A 417 12.25 5.08 -14.15
N ASN A 418 10.94 5.22 -14.07
CA ASN A 418 10.04 4.17 -13.58
C ASN A 418 9.25 3.59 -14.74
N LYS A 419 9.12 2.27 -14.78
CA LYS A 419 8.35 1.51 -15.76
C LYS A 419 8.03 0.14 -15.20
N ASP A 420 7.31 0.13 -14.08
CA ASP A 420 7.13 -1.07 -13.26
C ASP A 420 5.68 -1.19 -12.78
N ILE A 421 5.25 -2.40 -12.44
CA ILE A 421 3.99 -2.62 -11.74
C ILE A 421 4.22 -2.41 -10.25
N ILE A 422 3.51 -1.45 -9.66
CA ILE A 422 3.62 -1.08 -8.24
C ILE A 422 2.31 -1.37 -7.52
N SER A 423 2.41 -1.82 -6.27
CA SER A 423 1.28 -1.86 -5.33
C SER A 423 1.03 -0.45 -4.81
N MET A 424 -0.06 0.16 -5.24
CA MET A 424 -0.43 1.51 -4.85
C MET A 424 -1.09 1.54 -3.46
N PRO A 425 -0.94 2.62 -2.69
CA PRO A 425 -1.73 2.83 -1.48
C PRO A 425 -3.23 2.84 -1.78
N ASP A 426 -3.63 3.65 -2.75
CA ASP A 426 -4.96 3.76 -3.33
C ASP A 426 -4.85 4.10 -4.82
N LYS A 427 -5.79 3.65 -5.65
CA LYS A 427 -5.73 3.87 -7.11
C LYS A 427 -6.44 5.14 -7.57
N TRP A 428 -7.08 5.85 -6.66
CA TRP A 428 -7.73 7.12 -6.94
C TRP A 428 -7.06 8.29 -6.23
N GLU A 429 -6.86 8.21 -4.89
CA GLU A 429 -6.31 9.31 -4.09
C GLU A 429 -4.79 9.31 -4.11
N TYR A 430 -4.16 8.14 -4.01
CA TYR A 430 -2.69 7.99 -3.95
C TYR A 430 -2.17 7.02 -5.02
N PRO A 431 -2.45 7.24 -6.34
CA PRO A 431 -2.01 6.35 -7.41
C PRO A 431 -0.55 6.62 -7.79
N TRP A 432 0.35 6.63 -6.83
CA TRP A 432 1.78 6.89 -6.99
C TRP A 432 2.64 6.10 -6.00
N TYR A 433 3.97 6.19 -6.16
CA TYR A 433 4.94 5.59 -5.26
C TYR A 433 4.85 6.20 -3.86
N ALA A 434 4.75 5.37 -2.83
CA ALA A 434 4.78 5.76 -1.42
C ALA A 434 5.65 4.77 -0.63
N ALA A 435 6.76 5.25 -0.06
CA ALA A 435 7.84 4.39 0.39
C ALA A 435 7.50 3.47 1.57
N TRP A 436 6.97 4.00 2.68
CA TRP A 436 6.68 3.16 3.84
C TRP A 436 5.38 2.36 3.69
N ASP A 437 4.41 2.91 2.97
CA ASP A 437 3.18 2.21 2.58
C ASP A 437 3.52 0.91 1.86
N LEU A 438 4.33 0.99 0.81
CA LEU A 438 4.72 -0.17 0.02
C LEU A 438 5.46 -1.23 0.85
N ALA A 439 6.26 -0.83 1.84
CA ALA A 439 6.88 -1.76 2.76
C ALA A 439 5.83 -2.52 3.61
N PHE A 440 4.78 -1.83 4.10
CA PHE A 440 3.66 -2.49 4.79
C PHE A 440 2.81 -3.35 3.86
N HIS A 441 2.60 -2.93 2.60
CA HIS A 441 1.86 -3.71 1.59
C HIS A 441 2.47 -5.09 1.36
N THR A 442 3.79 -5.23 1.47
CA THR A 442 4.45 -6.51 1.25
C THR A 442 4.02 -7.60 2.23
N LEU A 443 3.52 -7.23 3.41
CA LEU A 443 3.09 -8.19 4.43
C LEU A 443 1.82 -8.95 4.06
N PRO A 444 0.68 -8.28 3.76
CA PRO A 444 -0.51 -8.98 3.27
C PRO A 444 -0.28 -9.59 1.87
N LEU A 445 0.46 -8.94 0.97
CA LEU A 445 0.81 -9.53 -0.32
C LEU A 445 1.56 -10.86 -0.19
N ALA A 446 2.45 -11.00 0.78
CA ALA A 446 3.16 -12.25 1.03
C ALA A 446 2.26 -13.43 1.44
N ILE A 447 0.99 -13.17 1.81
CA ILE A 447 0.00 -14.24 2.07
C ILE A 447 -0.42 -14.92 0.77
N VAL A 448 -0.57 -14.14 -0.31
CA VAL A 448 -1.14 -14.58 -1.59
C VAL A 448 -0.11 -14.62 -2.72
N ASP A 449 0.83 -13.68 -2.77
CA ASP A 449 1.84 -13.53 -3.83
C ASP A 449 3.20 -13.13 -3.24
N PRO A 450 3.93 -14.06 -2.60
CA PRO A 450 5.21 -13.76 -1.97
C PRO A 450 6.29 -13.31 -2.97
N ASP A 451 6.20 -13.71 -4.25
CA ASP A 451 7.14 -13.30 -5.28
C ASP A 451 6.94 -11.83 -5.62
N PHE A 452 5.71 -11.40 -5.87
CA PHE A 452 5.40 -10.00 -6.12
C PHE A 452 5.75 -9.12 -4.91
N ALA A 453 5.45 -9.59 -3.68
CA ALA A 453 5.85 -8.87 -2.47
C ALA A 453 7.37 -8.64 -2.39
N LYS A 454 8.16 -9.64 -2.78
CA LYS A 454 9.63 -9.58 -2.84
C LYS A 454 10.12 -8.65 -3.95
N GLU A 455 9.49 -8.71 -5.14
CA GLU A 455 9.75 -7.81 -6.26
C GLU A 455 9.51 -6.35 -5.87
N GLN A 456 8.44 -6.05 -5.14
CA GLN A 456 8.16 -4.70 -4.64
C GLN A 456 9.26 -4.18 -3.71
N MET A 457 9.77 -5.03 -2.81
CA MET A 457 10.90 -4.65 -1.95
C MET A 457 12.17 -4.40 -2.76
N GLN A 458 12.48 -5.26 -3.73
CA GLN A 458 13.63 -5.07 -4.61
C GLN A 458 13.49 -3.81 -5.46
N LEU A 459 12.27 -3.48 -5.90
CA LEU A 459 11.97 -2.31 -6.69
C LEU A 459 12.36 -1.03 -5.95
N MET A 460 11.91 -0.86 -4.70
CA MET A 460 12.25 0.31 -3.88
C MET A 460 13.77 0.50 -3.68
N LEU A 461 14.53 -0.58 -3.77
CA LEU A 461 15.98 -0.57 -3.59
C LEU A 461 16.76 -0.44 -4.91
N LYS A 462 16.08 -0.40 -6.07
CA LYS A 462 16.73 -0.11 -7.36
C LYS A 462 17.26 1.32 -7.39
N GLY A 463 18.30 1.55 -8.18
CA GLY A 463 18.93 2.87 -8.34
C GLY A 463 18.02 3.94 -8.96
N VAL A 464 16.88 3.56 -9.54
CA VAL A 464 15.87 4.50 -10.06
C VAL A 464 14.86 4.96 -9.00
N TYR A 465 14.78 4.27 -7.86
CA TYR A 465 13.95 4.64 -6.71
C TYR A 465 14.78 5.06 -5.50
N LEU A 466 15.93 4.41 -5.27
CA LEU A 466 16.88 4.78 -4.23
C LEU A 466 17.82 5.86 -4.79
N HIS A 467 17.72 7.07 -4.26
CA HIS A 467 18.58 8.17 -4.67
C HIS A 467 20.08 7.84 -4.47
N PRO A 468 21.01 8.31 -5.32
CA PRO A 468 22.44 8.06 -5.16
C PRO A 468 23.04 8.47 -3.82
N SER A 469 22.42 9.46 -3.11
CA SER A 469 22.80 9.81 -1.74
C SER A 469 22.48 8.74 -0.71
N GLY A 470 21.69 7.72 -1.06
CA GLY A 470 21.14 6.71 -0.17
C GLY A 470 19.76 7.04 0.42
N GLN A 471 19.17 8.18 0.09
CA GLN A 471 17.82 8.52 0.54
C GLN A 471 16.78 7.65 -0.18
N LEU A 472 15.83 7.09 0.58
CA LEU A 472 14.53 6.67 0.09
C LEU A 472 13.57 7.84 0.29
N PRO A 473 13.13 8.52 -0.76
CA PRO A 473 12.15 9.61 -0.63
C PRO A 473 10.83 9.07 -0.06
N ALA A 474 10.07 9.90 0.63
CA ALA A 474 8.79 9.51 1.21
C ALA A 474 7.79 9.05 0.12
N TYR A 475 7.74 9.80 -0.96
CA TYR A 475 7.01 9.53 -2.20
C TYR A 475 7.81 10.15 -3.35
N GLU A 476 7.43 9.93 -4.60
CA GLU A 476 8.17 10.47 -5.73
C GLU A 476 8.41 11.97 -5.57
N TRP A 477 9.61 12.40 -5.94
CA TRP A 477 10.05 13.80 -5.99
C TRP A 477 10.11 14.56 -4.65
N ASN A 478 9.96 13.90 -3.51
CA ASN A 478 10.07 14.55 -2.21
C ASN A 478 11.38 14.21 -1.51
N PHE A 479 12.26 15.22 -1.39
CA PHE A 479 13.56 15.11 -0.71
C PHE A 479 13.61 15.86 0.62
N SER A 480 12.59 16.68 0.95
CA SER A 480 12.50 17.37 2.23
C SER A 480 12.07 16.45 3.36
N ASP A 481 11.14 15.56 3.08
CA ASP A 481 10.55 14.63 4.02
C ASP A 481 11.05 13.21 3.82
N VAL A 482 10.95 12.41 4.88
CA VAL A 482 11.24 10.99 4.86
C VAL A 482 10.19 10.22 5.64
N ASN A 483 9.93 9.02 5.19
CA ASN A 483 9.10 8.06 5.91
C ASN A 483 9.93 7.20 6.87
N PRO A 484 9.28 6.53 7.84
CA PRO A 484 9.96 5.59 8.72
C PRO A 484 10.76 4.53 7.96
N PRO A 485 12.01 4.23 8.38
CA PRO A 485 12.87 3.27 7.69
C PRO A 485 12.50 1.81 8.03
N VAL A 486 11.32 1.35 7.61
CA VAL A 486 10.77 0.01 7.91
C VAL A 486 11.16 -1.07 6.89
N HIS A 487 11.91 -0.71 5.86
CA HIS A 487 12.24 -1.59 4.73
C HIS A 487 13.09 -2.80 5.13
N ALA A 488 14.05 -2.63 6.08
CA ALA A 488 14.83 -3.74 6.60
C ALA A 488 13.97 -4.76 7.37
N TRP A 489 12.97 -4.26 8.11
CA TRP A 489 11.99 -5.11 8.78
C TRP A 489 11.12 -5.90 7.79
N ALA A 490 10.60 -5.22 6.75
CA ALA A 490 9.82 -5.86 5.71
C ALA A 490 10.66 -6.91 4.95
N THR A 491 11.93 -6.62 4.66
CA THR A 491 12.87 -7.59 4.05
C THR A 491 13.01 -8.87 4.89
N LEU A 492 13.22 -8.73 6.21
CA LEU A 492 13.27 -9.87 7.14
C LEU A 492 11.95 -10.64 7.18
N PHE A 493 10.83 -9.93 7.16
CA PHE A 493 9.50 -10.54 7.14
C PHE A 493 9.31 -11.41 5.89
N LEU A 494 9.65 -10.89 4.73
CA LEU A 494 9.56 -11.60 3.44
C LEU A 494 10.47 -12.82 3.42
N HIS A 495 11.71 -12.67 3.85
CA HIS A 495 12.67 -13.76 3.94
C HIS A 495 12.14 -14.92 4.81
N ARG A 496 11.68 -14.61 6.03
CA ARG A 496 11.13 -15.61 6.97
C ARG A 496 9.83 -16.24 6.46
N THR A 497 9.00 -15.47 5.77
CA THR A 497 7.79 -16.00 5.14
C THR A 497 8.14 -17.00 4.04
N ALA A 498 9.11 -16.69 3.19
CA ALA A 498 9.57 -17.60 2.13
C ALA A 498 10.14 -18.91 2.72
N GLN A 499 10.98 -18.82 3.75
CA GLN A 499 11.49 -20.01 4.47
C GLN A 499 10.37 -20.86 5.06
N ALA A 500 9.37 -20.23 5.67
CA ALA A 500 8.23 -20.92 6.28
C ALA A 500 7.34 -21.63 5.27
N LEU A 501 7.28 -21.14 4.04
CA LEU A 501 6.58 -21.79 2.91
C LEU A 501 7.38 -22.95 2.30
N GLY A 502 8.56 -23.26 2.84
CA GLY A 502 9.43 -24.34 2.39
C GLY A 502 10.42 -23.97 1.29
N GLY A 503 10.60 -22.65 1.06
CA GLY A 503 11.62 -22.14 0.15
C GLY A 503 13.04 -22.24 0.75
N GLU A 504 14.04 -22.33 -0.14
CA GLU A 504 15.43 -22.17 0.24
C GLU A 504 15.71 -20.70 0.64
N THR A 505 16.79 -20.50 1.40
CA THR A 505 17.26 -19.15 1.73
C THR A 505 17.74 -18.47 0.45
N ASP A 506 17.06 -17.39 0.05
CA ASP A 506 17.49 -16.55 -1.06
C ASP A 506 18.58 -15.59 -0.60
N VAL A 507 19.81 -16.09 -0.61
CA VAL A 507 21.00 -15.35 -0.15
C VAL A 507 21.27 -14.14 -1.04
N GLU A 508 21.01 -14.24 -2.34
CA GLU A 508 21.22 -13.13 -3.27
C GLU A 508 20.26 -11.96 -2.99
N PHE A 509 18.99 -12.26 -2.72
CA PHE A 509 18.03 -11.25 -2.27
C PHE A 509 18.47 -10.56 -0.98
N LEU A 510 18.90 -11.35 0.02
CA LEU A 510 19.37 -10.79 1.29
C LEU A 510 20.62 -9.92 1.11
N LYS A 511 21.58 -10.33 0.30
CA LYS A 511 22.79 -9.55 0.01
C LYS A 511 22.45 -8.25 -0.72
N LEU A 512 21.60 -8.32 -1.75
CA LEU A 512 21.14 -7.14 -2.49
C LEU A 512 20.48 -6.13 -1.52
N ALA A 513 19.49 -6.61 -0.77
CA ALA A 513 18.74 -5.77 0.18
C ALA A 513 19.68 -5.18 1.24
N PHE A 514 20.55 -6.00 1.86
CA PHE A 514 21.48 -5.53 2.87
C PHE A 514 22.39 -4.41 2.35
N ASN A 515 22.99 -4.59 1.17
CA ASN A 515 23.91 -3.61 0.58
C ASN A 515 23.20 -2.28 0.27
N LYS A 516 21.99 -2.34 -0.27
CA LYS A 516 21.20 -1.13 -0.58
C LYS A 516 20.67 -0.45 0.68
N LEU A 517 20.18 -1.22 1.64
CA LEU A 517 19.74 -0.71 2.94
C LEU A 517 20.90 -0.11 3.74
N MET A 518 22.14 -0.59 3.54
CA MET A 518 23.32 0.03 4.13
C MET A 518 23.53 1.45 3.62
N LEU A 519 23.27 1.73 2.34
CA LEU A 519 23.34 3.10 1.79
C LEU A 519 22.30 3.99 2.47
N ASN A 520 21.08 3.50 2.60
CA ASN A 520 20.00 4.23 3.27
C ASN A 520 20.28 4.44 4.76
N PHE A 521 20.78 3.43 5.45
CA PHE A 521 21.21 3.55 6.86
C PHE A 521 22.28 4.62 7.04
N THR A 522 23.28 4.64 6.16
CA THR A 522 24.37 5.62 6.19
C THR A 522 23.86 7.03 5.92
N TRP A 523 22.89 7.19 4.99
CA TRP A 523 22.23 8.46 4.75
C TRP A 523 21.55 8.99 6.02
N TRP A 524 20.78 8.13 6.73
CA TRP A 524 20.13 8.51 7.99
C TRP A 524 21.13 8.99 9.05
N VAL A 525 22.19 8.24 9.28
CA VAL A 525 23.23 8.58 10.27
C VAL A 525 23.91 9.91 9.93
N ASN A 526 24.18 10.17 8.66
CA ASN A 526 24.89 11.37 8.23
C ASN A 526 24.00 12.60 8.08
N ARG A 527 22.70 12.44 7.84
CA ARG A 527 21.80 13.56 7.50
C ARG A 527 20.81 13.88 8.59
N LYS A 528 20.41 12.89 9.41
CA LYS A 528 19.36 13.04 10.41
C LYS A 528 19.88 12.97 11.87
N ASP A 529 21.15 12.65 12.09
CA ASP A 529 21.85 12.90 13.37
C ASP A 529 22.74 14.14 13.24
N ARG A 530 22.09 15.30 13.34
CA ARG A 530 22.71 16.61 13.05
C ARG A 530 24.02 16.88 13.83
N PHE A 531 24.15 16.34 15.04
CA PHE A 531 25.26 16.61 15.95
C PHE A 531 26.09 15.38 16.32
N GLY A 532 25.86 14.24 15.69
CA GLY A 532 26.54 12.99 15.98
C GLY A 532 26.29 12.47 17.40
N LYS A 533 25.08 12.70 17.94
CA LYS A 533 24.70 12.37 19.32
C LYS A 533 23.89 11.08 19.43
N ASN A 534 23.67 10.40 18.32
CA ASN A 534 22.79 9.22 18.21
C ASN A 534 21.32 9.50 18.59
N VAL A 535 20.87 10.74 18.41
CA VAL A 535 19.48 11.17 18.44
C VAL A 535 19.13 11.74 17.08
N PHE A 536 17.93 11.42 16.58
CA PHE A 536 17.59 11.65 15.19
C PHE A 536 16.41 12.61 15.04
N GLU A 537 16.48 13.43 14.02
CA GLU A 537 15.35 14.18 13.48
C GLU A 537 14.95 13.54 12.16
N GLY A 538 13.67 13.49 11.85
CA GLY A 538 13.17 12.92 10.60
C GLY A 538 12.16 13.85 9.94
N GLY A 539 11.81 14.93 10.63
CA GLY A 539 10.74 15.83 10.21
C GLY A 539 9.39 15.12 10.34
N PHE A 540 8.69 15.05 9.27
CA PHE A 540 7.35 14.53 9.14
C PHE A 540 7.19 13.05 9.59
N LEU A 541 8.03 12.11 9.10
CA LEU A 541 8.02 10.68 9.46
C LEU A 541 6.64 9.99 9.29
N GLY A 542 5.84 10.40 8.30
CA GLY A 542 4.54 9.82 8.03
C GLY A 542 3.48 10.07 9.11
N LEU A 543 3.72 11.00 10.05
CA LEU A 543 2.82 11.32 11.16
C LEU A 543 2.40 12.80 11.07
N ASP A 544 1.65 13.15 10.06
CA ASP A 544 1.40 14.50 9.55
C ASP A 544 1.23 15.55 10.63
N ASN A 545 0.06 15.67 11.22
CA ASN A 545 -0.29 16.71 12.18
C ASN A 545 -0.07 16.32 13.65
N ILE A 546 0.68 15.25 13.94
CA ILE A 546 0.80 14.69 15.30
C ILE A 546 1.46 15.63 16.31
N GLY A 547 2.37 16.48 15.86
CA GLY A 547 3.13 17.41 16.69
C GLY A 547 2.41 18.72 16.99
N VAL A 548 3.01 19.51 17.90
CA VAL A 548 2.57 20.87 18.18
C VAL A 548 2.99 21.84 17.08
N PHE A 549 4.08 21.54 16.38
CA PHE A 549 4.57 22.27 15.21
C PHE A 549 4.48 21.39 13.97
N ASP A 550 4.45 22.02 12.80
CA ASP A 550 4.77 21.35 11.55
C ASP A 550 6.24 20.89 11.59
N ARG A 551 6.46 19.58 11.60
CA ARG A 551 7.79 18.99 11.76
C ARG A 551 8.63 19.06 10.46
N SER A 552 7.99 19.29 9.33
CA SER A 552 8.65 19.48 8.01
C SER A 552 9.10 20.94 7.78
N ALA A 553 8.55 21.89 8.55
CA ALA A 553 8.85 23.31 8.42
C ALA A 553 9.92 23.78 9.42
N PRO A 554 10.60 24.91 9.14
CA PRO A 554 11.45 25.56 10.13
C PRO A 554 10.65 25.89 11.42
N LEU A 555 11.19 25.53 12.56
CA LEU A 555 10.49 25.75 13.84
C LEU A 555 10.35 27.24 14.17
N PRO A 556 9.19 27.67 14.68
CA PRO A 556 8.97 29.07 15.05
C PRO A 556 9.87 29.55 16.20
N THR A 557 10.49 28.63 16.93
CA THR A 557 11.47 28.89 17.99
C THR A 557 12.89 29.11 17.48
N GLY A 558 13.18 28.83 16.20
CA GLY A 558 14.54 28.88 15.61
C GLY A 558 15.47 27.75 16.05
N GLY A 559 14.96 26.76 16.84
CA GLY A 559 15.73 25.59 17.28
C GLY A 559 15.57 24.37 16.37
N HIS A 560 15.66 23.18 16.94
CA HIS A 560 15.43 21.92 16.26
C HIS A 560 14.79 20.89 17.19
N LEU A 561 14.19 19.84 16.61
CA LEU A 561 13.63 18.73 17.36
C LEU A 561 14.61 17.55 17.37
N GLU A 562 14.90 17.07 18.57
CA GLU A 562 15.46 15.73 18.77
C GLU A 562 14.22 14.81 18.94
N GLN A 563 13.90 14.00 17.91
CA GLN A 563 12.63 13.30 17.83
C GLN A 563 12.68 11.92 18.49
N ALA A 564 11.70 11.64 19.36
CA ALA A 564 11.59 10.34 20.02
C ALA A 564 11.22 9.22 19.05
N ASP A 565 10.32 9.49 18.09
CA ASP A 565 9.98 8.56 17.04
C ASP A 565 11.15 8.34 16.05
N GLY A 566 11.78 9.40 15.57
CA GLY A 566 12.93 9.30 14.66
C GLY A 566 14.07 8.48 15.26
N THR A 567 14.36 8.69 16.54
CA THR A 567 15.39 7.93 17.28
C THR A 567 14.99 6.47 17.49
N ALA A 568 13.72 6.21 17.81
CA ALA A 568 13.18 4.85 17.93
C ALA A 568 13.19 4.09 16.60
N TRP A 569 12.81 4.75 15.49
CA TRP A 569 12.88 4.17 14.16
C TRP A 569 14.32 3.78 13.77
N MET A 570 15.30 4.61 14.11
CA MET A 570 16.70 4.28 13.84
C MET A 570 17.21 3.15 14.72
N ALA A 571 16.76 3.05 15.97
CA ALA A 571 17.06 1.89 16.81
C ALA A 571 16.47 0.59 16.20
N LEU A 572 15.22 0.63 15.71
CA LEU A 572 14.60 -0.49 15.02
C LEU A 572 15.35 -0.85 13.73
N PHE A 573 15.69 0.14 12.90
CA PHE A 573 16.46 -0.09 11.68
C PHE A 573 17.80 -0.77 11.98
N THR A 574 18.49 -0.28 13.01
CA THR A 574 19.75 -0.89 13.47
C THR A 574 19.56 -2.35 13.88
N GLN A 575 18.50 -2.67 14.62
CA GLN A 575 18.16 -4.06 14.99
C GLN A 575 17.88 -4.94 13.77
N ASN A 576 17.13 -4.42 12.80
CA ASN A 576 16.81 -5.19 11.60
C ASN A 576 18.05 -5.43 10.72
N MET A 577 18.94 -4.45 10.60
CA MET A 577 20.22 -4.62 9.91
C MET A 577 21.14 -5.62 10.65
N LEU A 578 21.11 -5.62 11.98
CA LEU A 578 21.80 -6.64 12.79
C LEU A 578 21.27 -8.04 12.48
N GLU A 579 19.95 -8.22 12.42
CA GLU A 579 19.36 -9.52 12.11
C GLU A 579 19.68 -9.98 10.69
N LEU A 580 19.63 -9.08 9.70
CA LEU A 580 20.06 -9.38 8.32
C LEU A 580 21.54 -9.80 8.27
N ALA A 581 22.42 -9.11 9.03
CA ALA A 581 23.82 -9.46 9.12
C ALA A 581 24.04 -10.85 9.74
N VAL A 582 23.25 -11.24 10.74
CA VAL A 582 23.30 -12.59 11.35
C VAL A 582 22.87 -13.65 10.34
N GLU A 583 21.76 -13.45 9.62
CA GLU A 583 21.32 -14.38 8.58
C GLU A 583 22.40 -14.55 7.49
N LEU A 584 23.03 -13.45 7.06
CA LEU A 584 24.10 -13.47 6.07
C LEU A 584 25.40 -14.09 6.60
N ALA A 585 25.73 -13.92 7.90
CA ALA A 585 26.92 -14.50 8.52
C ALA A 585 26.89 -16.04 8.52
N ALA A 586 25.71 -16.66 8.44
CA ALA A 586 25.58 -18.09 8.27
C ALA A 586 26.15 -18.59 6.92
N HIS A 587 26.22 -17.71 5.91
CA HIS A 587 26.67 -18.02 4.55
C HIS A 587 28.04 -17.39 4.24
N ASP A 588 28.36 -16.26 4.87
CA ASP A 588 29.63 -15.53 4.65
C ASP A 588 30.08 -14.87 5.95
N PRO A 589 31.19 -15.35 6.56
CA PRO A 589 31.72 -14.84 7.82
C PRO A 589 32.11 -13.36 7.83
N VAL A 590 32.24 -12.71 6.69
CA VAL A 590 32.54 -11.28 6.57
C VAL A 590 31.41 -10.45 7.22
N TYR A 591 30.16 -10.91 7.18
CA TYR A 591 29.03 -10.22 7.79
C TYR A 591 29.05 -10.23 9.33
N GLU A 592 29.91 -11.03 9.98
CA GLU A 592 30.03 -11.01 11.44
C GLU A 592 30.53 -9.66 11.99
N GLU A 593 31.38 -8.96 11.23
CA GLU A 593 31.78 -7.58 11.55
C GLU A 593 30.58 -6.61 11.54
N MET A 594 29.63 -6.84 10.65
CA MET A 594 28.41 -6.03 10.59
C MET A 594 27.46 -6.32 11.74
N VAL A 595 27.42 -7.55 12.25
CA VAL A 595 26.70 -7.90 13.49
C VAL A 595 27.24 -7.06 14.65
N TYR A 596 28.56 -6.98 14.80
CA TYR A 596 29.20 -6.16 15.84
C TYR A 596 28.87 -4.67 15.67
N LYS A 597 29.04 -4.13 14.45
CA LYS A 597 28.75 -2.73 14.14
C LYS A 597 27.34 -2.33 14.53
N PHE A 598 26.33 -3.08 14.10
CA PHE A 598 24.95 -2.74 14.36
C PHE A 598 24.55 -2.92 15.82
N ALA A 599 25.05 -3.94 16.49
CA ALA A 599 24.81 -4.12 17.91
C ALA A 599 25.44 -2.97 18.73
N GLU A 600 26.67 -2.55 18.43
CA GLU A 600 27.31 -1.42 19.08
C GLU A 600 26.53 -0.11 18.83
N HIS A 601 26.10 0.14 17.59
CA HIS A 601 25.34 1.35 17.25
C HIS A 601 23.98 1.38 17.96
N PHE A 602 23.30 0.23 18.06
CA PHE A 602 22.06 0.14 18.85
C PHE A 602 22.31 0.57 20.30
N TYR A 603 23.40 0.16 20.91
CA TYR A 603 23.73 0.54 22.27
C TYR A 603 23.95 2.05 22.42
N PHE A 604 24.59 2.70 21.46
CA PHE A 604 24.75 4.15 21.49
C PHE A 604 23.41 4.88 21.36
N ILE A 605 22.52 4.45 20.47
CA ILE A 605 21.17 5.00 20.34
C ILE A 605 20.37 4.80 21.63
N ALA A 606 20.42 3.60 22.21
CA ALA A 606 19.73 3.29 23.46
C ALA A 606 20.22 4.17 24.63
N ALA A 607 21.52 4.37 24.75
CA ALA A 607 22.10 5.25 25.76
C ALA A 607 21.69 6.71 25.58
N ALA A 608 21.70 7.20 24.33
CA ALA A 608 21.30 8.57 24.00
C ALA A 608 19.83 8.82 24.32
N MET A 609 18.95 7.90 23.92
CA MET A 609 17.51 8.02 24.14
C MET A 609 17.14 7.90 25.61
N ASN A 610 17.86 7.09 26.38
CA ASN A 610 17.64 6.85 27.81
C ASN A 610 18.41 7.78 28.72
N LYS A 611 19.06 8.82 28.18
CA LYS A 611 19.78 9.81 28.96
C LYS A 611 18.91 10.40 30.06
N ALA A 612 19.42 10.42 31.30
CA ALA A 612 18.71 10.97 32.44
C ALA A 612 18.74 12.51 32.46
N GLY A 613 17.75 13.11 33.14
CA GLY A 613 17.73 14.56 33.37
C GLY A 613 16.95 15.35 32.30
N PRO A 614 17.06 16.69 32.30
CA PRO A 614 16.29 17.56 31.43
C PRO A 614 16.64 17.41 29.93
N ASP A 615 17.84 16.93 29.63
CA ASP A 615 18.34 16.69 28.28
C ASP A 615 17.97 15.32 27.71
N GLY A 616 17.16 14.53 28.39
CA GLY A 616 16.72 13.22 27.92
C GLY A 616 15.29 13.23 27.43
N MET A 617 14.94 12.33 26.54
CA MET A 617 13.59 12.17 26.01
C MET A 617 12.61 11.54 26.99
N TRP A 618 13.10 10.73 27.92
CA TRP A 618 12.29 10.10 28.96
C TRP A 618 11.90 11.11 30.04
N ASP A 619 10.61 11.22 30.31
CA ASP A 619 10.08 11.98 31.45
C ASP A 619 9.82 11.04 32.61
N GLU A 620 10.56 11.25 33.74
CA GLU A 620 10.49 10.35 34.89
C GLU A 620 9.19 10.48 35.68
N GLU A 621 8.58 11.66 35.69
CA GLU A 621 7.30 11.90 36.37
C GLU A 621 6.16 11.24 35.60
N ASP A 622 6.05 11.51 34.28
CA ASP A 622 5.01 10.97 33.41
C ASP A 622 5.22 9.48 33.10
N GLY A 623 6.45 8.98 33.13
CA GLY A 623 6.79 7.62 32.71
C GLY A 623 6.56 7.41 31.22
N PHE A 624 6.98 8.38 30.40
CA PHE A 624 6.72 8.40 28.97
C PHE A 624 7.85 9.10 28.20
N TYR A 625 8.01 8.80 26.89
CA TYR A 625 8.96 9.49 26.03
C TYR A 625 8.31 10.66 25.30
N TYR A 626 9.07 11.72 25.08
CA TYR A 626 8.65 12.92 24.38
C TYR A 626 9.74 13.43 23.44
N ASP A 627 9.35 14.12 22.39
CA ASP A 627 10.27 14.93 21.59
C ASP A 627 10.90 16.00 22.45
N LEU A 628 12.17 16.28 22.20
CA LEU A 628 12.94 17.31 22.90
C LEU A 628 13.19 18.49 21.95
N LEU A 629 12.54 19.61 22.24
CA LEU A 629 12.79 20.87 21.57
C LEU A 629 14.10 21.47 22.10
N ARG A 630 15.08 21.63 21.25
CA ARG A 630 16.34 22.30 21.53
C ARG A 630 16.30 23.73 21.04
N LEU A 631 16.41 24.70 21.93
CA LEU A 631 16.42 26.12 21.59
C LEU A 631 17.80 26.58 21.12
N PRO A 632 17.91 27.77 20.45
CA PRO A 632 19.20 28.27 19.96
C PRO A 632 20.24 28.52 21.04
N ASP A 633 19.82 28.78 22.30
CA ASP A 633 20.70 28.96 23.45
C ASP A 633 21.22 27.62 24.03
N GLY A 634 20.83 26.50 23.45
CA GLY A 634 21.19 25.15 23.87
C GLY A 634 20.30 24.57 24.98
N SER A 635 19.36 25.34 25.54
CA SER A 635 18.37 24.81 26.47
C SER A 635 17.41 23.83 25.79
N ALA A 636 16.80 22.96 26.58
CA ALA A 636 15.92 21.93 26.07
C ALA A 636 14.60 21.88 26.82
N THR A 637 13.53 21.59 26.10
CA THR A 637 12.17 21.44 26.64
C THR A 637 11.51 20.21 26.00
N ARG A 638 10.91 19.31 26.82
CA ARG A 638 10.07 18.22 26.33
C ARG A 638 8.74 18.75 25.85
N LEU A 639 8.35 18.38 24.64
CA LEU A 639 7.01 18.66 24.12
C LEU A 639 6.09 17.53 24.59
N LYS A 640 5.39 17.76 25.70
CA LYS A 640 4.61 16.73 26.43
C LYS A 640 3.27 16.38 25.74
N VAL A 641 3.32 16.10 24.46
CA VAL A 641 2.20 15.53 23.69
C VAL A 641 2.22 14.01 23.86
N ARG A 642 1.25 13.47 24.57
CA ARG A 642 1.10 12.02 24.72
C ARG A 642 0.55 11.42 23.43
N SER A 643 1.44 10.96 22.57
CA SER A 643 1.14 10.46 21.24
C SER A 643 1.92 9.19 20.92
N MET A 644 1.66 8.60 19.74
CA MET A 644 2.42 7.46 19.21
C MET A 644 3.91 7.74 19.15
N VAL A 645 4.34 9.00 19.00
CA VAL A 645 5.75 9.40 19.06
C VAL A 645 6.44 8.83 20.31
N GLY A 646 5.80 8.93 21.48
CA GLY A 646 6.33 8.39 22.73
C GLY A 646 6.07 6.89 22.95
N LEU A 647 5.24 6.25 22.13
CA LEU A 647 5.03 4.79 22.13
C LEU A 647 6.04 4.04 21.24
N LEU A 648 6.53 4.68 20.17
CA LEU A 648 7.43 4.05 19.21
C LEU A 648 8.73 3.48 19.81
N PRO A 649 9.32 4.03 20.90
CA PRO A 649 10.43 3.38 21.60
C PRO A 649 10.14 1.94 22.03
N LEU A 650 8.89 1.59 22.32
CA LEU A 650 8.44 0.22 22.58
C LEU A 650 8.67 -0.69 21.36
N CYS A 651 8.50 -0.16 20.15
CA CYS A 651 8.61 -0.94 18.91
C CYS A 651 10.05 -1.35 18.58
N ALA A 652 11.06 -0.66 19.11
CA ALA A 652 12.45 -1.03 18.95
C ALA A 652 12.82 -2.16 19.94
N ALA A 653 12.29 -3.34 19.68
CA ALA A 653 12.52 -4.56 20.45
C ALA A 653 12.71 -5.76 19.52
N THR A 654 13.76 -6.56 19.73
CA THR A 654 13.96 -7.83 19.04
C THR A 654 14.59 -8.87 19.95
N VAL A 655 14.19 -10.11 19.74
CA VAL A 655 14.76 -11.28 20.45
C VAL A 655 15.93 -11.83 19.66
N ILE A 656 16.98 -12.19 20.37
CA ILE A 656 18.14 -12.90 19.82
C ILE A 656 18.10 -14.34 20.33
N GLU A 657 17.84 -15.25 19.44
CA GLU A 657 17.80 -16.68 19.71
C GLU A 657 19.20 -17.24 19.96
N GLN A 658 19.31 -18.41 20.64
CA GLN A 658 20.60 -19.04 20.90
C GLN A 658 21.39 -19.31 19.61
N TRP A 659 20.74 -19.88 18.60
CA TRP A 659 21.37 -20.18 17.32
C TRP A 659 21.96 -18.94 16.61
N GLN A 660 21.36 -17.75 16.77
CA GLN A 660 21.88 -16.51 16.22
C GLN A 660 23.18 -16.08 16.90
N ARG A 661 23.29 -16.28 18.22
CA ARG A 661 24.56 -15.99 18.93
C ARG A 661 25.66 -16.97 18.53
N ASP A 662 25.29 -18.24 18.29
CA ASP A 662 26.22 -19.27 17.86
C ASP A 662 26.78 -19.05 16.45
N LEU A 663 26.01 -18.37 15.58
CA LEU A 663 26.46 -17.98 14.24
C LEU A 663 27.44 -16.80 14.23
N ALA A 664 27.45 -15.96 15.28
CA ALA A 664 28.31 -14.79 15.36
C ALA A 664 29.13 -14.75 16.68
N PRO A 665 29.99 -15.78 16.95
CA PRO A 665 30.68 -15.90 18.24
C PRO A 665 31.70 -14.80 18.49
N ARG A 666 32.43 -14.32 17.48
CA ARG A 666 33.40 -13.24 17.62
C ARG A 666 32.72 -11.91 17.90
N ALA A 667 31.66 -11.61 17.20
CA ALA A 667 30.84 -10.42 17.44
C ALA A 667 30.26 -10.43 18.85
N THR A 668 29.70 -11.56 19.29
CA THR A 668 29.17 -11.76 20.64
C THR A 668 30.23 -11.52 21.72
N ALA A 669 31.41 -12.13 21.60
CA ALA A 669 32.52 -11.93 22.54
C ALA A 669 33.02 -10.48 22.55
N GLY A 670 33.11 -9.85 21.37
CA GLY A 670 33.48 -8.44 21.22
C GLY A 670 32.53 -7.49 21.93
N LEU A 671 31.22 -7.71 21.79
CA LEU A 671 30.19 -6.92 22.47
C LEU A 671 30.24 -7.04 23.98
N TYR A 672 30.38 -8.26 24.53
CA TYR A 672 30.54 -8.45 25.98
C TYR A 672 31.74 -7.71 26.53
N LYS A 673 32.88 -7.77 25.82
CA LYS A 673 34.08 -7.03 26.17
C LYS A 673 33.87 -5.52 26.15
N ARG A 674 33.16 -5.01 25.17
CA ARG A 674 32.84 -3.58 25.02
C ARG A 674 31.93 -3.09 26.15
N LEU A 675 30.82 -3.80 26.41
CA LEU A 675 29.89 -3.49 27.50
C LEU A 675 30.54 -3.53 28.88
N GLY A 676 31.51 -4.42 29.07
CA GLY A 676 32.30 -4.47 30.30
C GLY A 676 33.16 -3.22 30.56
N ARG A 677 33.52 -2.48 29.48
CA ARG A 677 34.28 -1.24 29.56
C ARG A 677 33.46 0.04 29.61
N MET A 678 32.17 -0.04 29.33
CA MET A 678 31.21 1.09 29.23
C MET A 678 29.98 0.84 30.07
N PRO A 679 30.08 1.01 31.41
CA PRO A 679 28.96 0.76 32.33
C PRO A 679 27.71 1.58 31.98
N GLU A 680 27.86 2.79 31.42
CA GLU A 680 26.78 3.67 31.01
C GLU A 680 25.91 3.02 29.94
N LEU A 681 26.53 2.38 28.94
CA LEU A 681 25.81 1.65 27.88
C LEU A 681 25.07 0.46 28.48
N ARG A 682 25.73 -0.28 29.39
CA ARG A 682 25.10 -1.43 30.04
C ARG A 682 23.87 -1.04 30.90
N ASN A 683 23.98 0.07 31.62
CA ASN A 683 22.92 0.50 32.54
C ASN A 683 21.73 1.15 31.86
N SER A 684 21.90 1.65 30.63
CA SER A 684 20.81 2.21 29.82
C SER A 684 19.92 1.16 29.17
N MET A 685 20.27 -0.10 29.26
CA MET A 685 19.63 -1.22 28.58
C MET A 685 18.84 -2.13 29.51
N HIS A 686 18.05 -3.00 28.89
CA HIS A 686 17.60 -4.23 29.56
C HIS A 686 18.82 -4.92 30.18
N PRO A 687 18.73 -5.44 31.42
CA PRO A 687 19.88 -6.02 32.10
C PRO A 687 20.40 -7.28 31.39
N VAL A 688 21.16 -7.05 30.32
CA VAL A 688 22.00 -8.04 29.64
C VAL A 688 23.36 -8.00 30.36
N GLY A 689 23.67 -8.97 31.13
CA GLY A 689 24.98 -9.04 31.84
C GLY A 689 24.84 -9.28 33.33
N SER A 690 23.63 -9.27 33.87
CA SER A 690 23.34 -9.84 35.19
C SER A 690 23.07 -11.35 35.14
N GLY A 691 23.30 -12.03 34.00
CA GLY A 691 23.03 -13.44 33.80
C GLY A 691 21.54 -13.77 33.53
N HIS A 692 20.71 -12.78 33.31
CA HIS A 692 19.29 -12.99 32.96
C HIS A 692 19.11 -13.16 31.46
N LEU A 693 19.00 -14.40 31.02
CA LEU A 693 18.44 -14.74 29.72
C LEU A 693 16.92 -14.93 29.89
N GLY A 694 16.19 -14.64 28.82
CA GLY A 694 14.76 -14.89 28.77
C GLY A 694 14.43 -16.38 28.65
N VAL A 695 13.17 -16.66 28.36
CA VAL A 695 12.71 -18.04 28.11
C VAL A 695 13.56 -18.67 27.00
N ALA A 696 13.97 -19.92 27.20
CA ALA A 696 14.83 -20.70 26.29
C ALA A 696 16.18 -20.00 26.00
N ASP A 697 16.79 -19.39 27.00
CA ASP A 697 18.08 -18.68 26.90
C ASP A 697 18.12 -17.58 25.84
N ARG A 698 16.97 -16.97 25.51
CA ARG A 698 16.87 -15.88 24.54
C ARG A 698 17.47 -14.59 25.10
N GLY A 699 18.21 -13.88 24.25
CA GLY A 699 18.61 -12.50 24.50
C GLY A 699 17.57 -11.50 24.01
N MET A 700 17.68 -10.23 24.46
CA MET A 700 16.81 -9.15 24.01
C MET A 700 17.62 -7.89 23.73
N PHE A 701 17.34 -7.28 22.58
CA PHE A 701 17.68 -5.89 22.32
C PHE A 701 16.37 -5.08 22.40
N ALA A 702 16.27 -4.16 23.36
CA ALA A 702 15.13 -3.27 23.52
C ALA A 702 15.58 -1.92 24.07
N LEU A 703 14.95 -0.83 23.62
CA LEU A 703 15.17 0.52 24.16
C LEU A 703 14.64 0.66 25.58
N VAL A 704 13.56 -0.05 25.89
CA VAL A 704 12.88 0.06 27.17
C VAL A 704 13.29 -1.08 28.11
N ASN A 705 13.62 -0.74 29.35
CA ASN A 705 13.83 -1.72 30.40
C ASN A 705 12.46 -2.19 31.00
N PRO A 706 12.43 -3.24 31.83
CA PRO A 706 11.18 -3.80 32.34
C PRO A 706 10.30 -2.81 33.12
N GLU A 707 10.93 -1.87 33.85
CA GLU A 707 10.20 -0.85 34.62
C GLU A 707 9.52 0.17 33.70
N ARG A 708 10.28 0.73 32.74
CA ARG A 708 9.74 1.64 31.74
C ARG A 708 8.71 0.97 30.85
N LEU A 709 8.93 -0.29 30.49
CA LEU A 709 7.95 -1.09 29.76
C LEU A 709 6.60 -1.14 30.50
N ARG A 710 6.59 -1.41 31.80
CA ARG A 710 5.35 -1.42 32.60
C ARG A 710 4.67 -0.05 32.63
N ARG A 711 5.44 1.03 32.81
CA ARG A 711 4.91 2.40 32.85
C ARG A 711 4.29 2.82 31.51
N ILE A 712 4.94 2.47 30.39
CA ILE A 712 4.39 2.72 29.05
C ILE A 712 3.13 1.90 28.83
N LEU A 713 3.16 0.60 29.18
CA LEU A 713 2.01 -0.29 29.02
C LEU A 713 0.82 0.14 29.87
N THR A 714 1.03 0.72 31.04
CA THR A 714 -0.06 1.28 31.86
C THR A 714 -0.84 2.36 31.10
N LYS A 715 -0.15 3.22 30.33
CA LYS A 715 -0.81 4.26 29.50
C LYS A 715 -1.36 3.67 28.19
N LEU A 716 -0.60 2.81 27.54
CA LEU A 716 -1.00 2.17 26.29
C LEU A 716 -2.32 1.41 26.45
N LEU A 717 -2.52 0.76 27.59
CA LEU A 717 -3.65 -0.12 27.88
C LEU A 717 -4.77 0.56 28.70
N ASP A 718 -4.68 1.87 28.95
CA ASP A 718 -5.73 2.66 29.58
C ASP A 718 -6.74 3.14 28.52
N GLU A 719 -8.02 2.81 28.73
CA GLU A 719 -9.10 3.20 27.82
C GLU A 719 -9.37 4.72 27.82
N ASN A 720 -8.97 5.43 28.89
CA ASN A 720 -8.98 6.89 28.96
C ASN A 720 -7.73 7.55 28.34
N GLU A 721 -6.77 6.75 27.92
CA GLU A 721 -5.58 7.21 27.19
C GLU A 721 -5.55 6.63 25.77
N PHE A 722 -4.74 5.59 25.53
CA PHE A 722 -4.48 5.11 24.17
C PHE A 722 -5.36 3.94 23.73
N LEU A 723 -5.83 3.09 24.65
CA LEU A 723 -6.57 1.89 24.29
C LEU A 723 -8.00 2.21 23.85
N GLY A 724 -8.22 2.43 22.57
CA GLY A 724 -9.56 2.59 22.00
C GLY A 724 -10.33 1.27 21.89
N PRO A 725 -11.68 1.34 21.70
CA PRO A 725 -12.49 0.15 21.43
C PRO A 725 -12.06 -0.62 20.17
N TYR A 726 -11.35 0.04 19.26
CA TYR A 726 -10.99 -0.44 17.93
C TYR A 726 -9.47 -0.43 17.65
N GLY A 727 -8.63 -0.30 18.69
CA GLY A 727 -7.18 -0.31 18.58
C GLY A 727 -6.52 0.82 19.36
N ILE A 728 -5.22 1.01 19.14
CA ILE A 728 -4.44 2.06 19.81
C ILE A 728 -4.60 3.37 19.05
N ARG A 729 -5.05 4.41 19.76
CA ARG A 729 -5.20 5.78 19.26
C ARG A 729 -3.83 6.42 18.97
N SER A 730 -3.76 7.26 17.97
CA SER A 730 -2.52 7.98 17.60
C SER A 730 -2.11 9.05 18.63
N ILE A 731 -3.07 9.68 19.30
CA ILE A 731 -2.88 10.55 20.48
C ILE A 731 -3.74 10.05 21.62
N SER A 732 -3.25 10.21 22.85
CA SER A 732 -3.99 9.88 24.07
C SER A 732 -5.26 10.71 24.19
N LYS A 733 -6.36 10.06 24.53
CA LYS A 733 -7.64 10.71 24.89
C LYS A 733 -7.50 11.66 26.09
N PHE A 734 -6.44 11.55 26.88
CA PHE A 734 -6.10 12.52 27.93
C PHE A 734 -6.14 13.97 27.42
N HIS A 735 -5.75 14.22 26.15
CA HIS A 735 -5.74 15.55 25.55
C HIS A 735 -7.14 16.10 25.19
N GLU A 736 -8.21 15.32 25.37
CA GLU A 736 -9.59 15.83 25.26
C GLU A 736 -9.89 16.88 26.33
N GLN A 737 -9.45 16.62 27.57
CA GLN A 737 -9.64 17.51 28.71
C GLN A 737 -8.40 18.33 29.09
N HIS A 738 -7.22 17.91 28.61
CA HIS A 738 -5.92 18.50 28.89
C HIS A 738 -5.14 18.76 27.60
N PRO A 739 -5.60 19.71 26.75
CA PRO A 739 -4.88 20.05 25.52
C PRO A 739 -3.44 20.46 25.82
N TYR A 740 -2.52 20.05 24.97
CA TYR A 740 -1.14 20.54 25.09
C TYR A 740 -1.03 21.90 24.40
N ILE A 741 -0.55 22.91 25.14
CA ILE A 741 -0.41 24.29 24.67
C ILE A 741 1.04 24.75 24.82
N PHE A 742 1.57 25.34 23.77
CA PHE A 742 2.91 25.91 23.73
C PHE A 742 2.88 27.31 23.13
N HIS A 743 3.47 28.30 23.81
CA HIS A 743 3.47 29.68 23.35
C HIS A 743 4.84 30.08 22.79
N VAL A 744 4.85 30.65 21.58
CA VAL A 744 6.04 31.21 20.94
C VAL A 744 5.73 32.61 20.40
N ASN A 745 6.47 33.62 20.86
CA ASN A 745 6.34 34.98 20.38
C ASN A 745 4.88 35.55 20.45
N GLY A 746 4.12 35.13 21.44
CA GLY A 746 2.72 35.55 21.62
C GLY A 746 1.70 34.77 20.80
N GLN A 747 2.14 33.80 19.98
CA GLN A 747 1.28 32.86 19.26
C GLN A 747 1.10 31.58 20.06
N GLU A 748 -0.13 31.12 20.12
CA GLU A 748 -0.49 29.82 20.72
C GLU A 748 -0.41 28.71 19.68
N TYR A 749 0.27 27.63 20.03
CA TYR A 749 0.32 26.36 19.32
C TYR A 749 -0.33 25.29 20.19
N ARG A 750 -1.27 24.53 19.62
CA ARG A 750 -2.14 23.65 20.40
C ARG A 750 -2.30 22.27 19.77
N VAL A 751 -2.36 21.25 20.61
CA VAL A 751 -2.71 19.88 20.24
C VAL A 751 -3.87 19.41 21.12
N ASP A 752 -4.98 19.08 20.47
CA ASP A 752 -6.19 18.51 21.07
C ASP A 752 -6.33 17.03 20.63
N TYR A 753 -7.13 16.28 21.39
CA TYR A 753 -7.63 14.98 20.94
C TYR A 753 -8.74 15.20 19.91
N LEU A 754 -8.51 14.70 18.68
CA LEU A 754 -9.44 14.79 17.56
C LEU A 754 -9.63 13.38 16.99
N PRO A 755 -10.64 12.61 17.44
CA PRO A 755 -10.78 11.20 17.05
C PRO A 755 -11.28 10.96 15.63
N ALA A 756 -11.75 12.01 14.94
CA ALA A 756 -12.25 11.99 13.57
C ALA A 756 -11.24 12.65 12.60
N GLU A 757 -11.73 13.36 11.61
CA GLU A 757 -10.93 14.08 10.63
C GLU A 757 -10.24 15.31 11.21
N SER A 758 -9.23 15.83 10.51
CA SER A 758 -8.48 17.00 10.93
C SER A 758 -9.32 18.29 10.84
N ASN A 759 -9.23 19.13 11.87
CA ASN A 759 -9.80 20.49 11.84
C ASN A 759 -8.79 21.56 11.40
N THR A 760 -7.60 21.16 10.94
CA THR A 760 -6.53 22.05 10.46
C THR A 760 -6.21 21.79 8.98
N GLY A 761 -5.59 22.76 8.30
CA GLY A 761 -5.10 22.60 6.93
C GLY A 761 -3.68 22.03 6.85
N MET A 762 -3.11 21.58 7.95
CA MET A 762 -1.76 21.01 7.96
C MET A 762 -1.73 19.76 7.07
N PHE A 763 -0.74 19.66 6.20
CA PHE A 763 -0.61 18.58 5.20
C PHE A 763 -1.87 18.32 4.35
N GLY A 764 -2.55 19.38 3.88
CA GLY A 764 -3.76 19.28 3.07
C GLY A 764 -5.05 19.10 3.87
N GLY A 765 -4.99 18.44 5.01
CA GLY A 765 -6.12 18.21 5.92
C GLY A 765 -6.93 16.95 5.67
N ASN A 766 -6.50 16.10 4.76
CA ASN A 766 -7.11 14.79 4.46
C ASN A 766 -6.58 13.67 5.37
N SER A 767 -5.62 13.93 6.21
CA SER A 767 -5.02 12.99 7.15
C SER A 767 -5.03 13.54 8.58
N ASN A 768 -5.30 12.70 9.56
CA ASN A 768 -5.32 13.10 10.97
C ASN A 768 -4.62 12.07 11.88
N TRP A 769 -3.52 12.50 12.52
CA TRP A 769 -2.79 11.72 13.51
C TRP A 769 -3.05 12.21 14.96
N ARG A 770 -4.15 12.93 15.21
CA ARG A 770 -4.51 13.48 16.53
C ARG A 770 -5.67 12.74 17.22
N GLY A 771 -5.71 11.40 17.10
CA GLY A 771 -6.71 10.60 17.82
C GLY A 771 -7.19 9.35 17.10
N PRO A 772 -7.23 9.29 15.75
CA PRO A 772 -7.65 8.11 15.04
C PRO A 772 -6.75 6.87 15.26
N VAL A 773 -7.28 5.72 14.85
CA VAL A 773 -6.58 4.45 14.84
C VAL A 773 -5.96 4.20 13.46
N TRP A 774 -4.66 3.93 13.41
CA TRP A 774 -3.87 3.67 12.22
C TRP A 774 -3.26 2.28 12.24
N MET A 775 -3.42 1.51 11.15
CA MET A 775 -2.96 0.12 11.10
C MET A 775 -1.44 -0.05 11.21
N PRO A 776 -0.57 0.77 10.54
CA PRO A 776 0.86 0.55 10.54
C PRO A 776 1.51 0.52 11.92
N VAL A 777 1.27 1.57 12.73
CA VAL A 777 1.89 1.67 14.07
C VAL A 777 1.30 0.64 15.02
N ASN A 778 0.00 0.33 14.91
CA ASN A 778 -0.63 -0.75 15.65
C ASN A 778 0.02 -2.11 15.33
N ALA A 779 0.36 -2.39 14.08
CA ALA A 779 1.08 -3.60 13.68
C ALA A 779 2.48 -3.68 14.33
N MET A 780 3.18 -2.55 14.40
CA MET A 780 4.49 -2.49 15.03
C MET A 780 4.41 -2.72 16.54
N ILE A 781 3.37 -2.20 17.21
CA ILE A 781 3.10 -2.44 18.63
C ILE A 781 2.81 -3.93 18.87
N ILE A 782 1.95 -4.55 18.08
CA ILE A 782 1.65 -5.99 18.15
C ILE A 782 2.93 -6.82 18.01
N ARG A 783 3.75 -6.50 17.00
CA ARG A 783 5.06 -7.15 16.80
C ARG A 783 5.97 -7.02 18.03
N ALA A 784 6.05 -5.84 18.61
CA ALA A 784 6.89 -5.60 19.78
C ALA A 784 6.41 -6.42 20.99
N LEU A 785 5.11 -6.43 21.26
CA LEU A 785 4.52 -7.22 22.35
C LEU A 785 4.77 -8.72 22.18
N LEU A 786 4.70 -9.25 20.96
CA LEU A 786 5.05 -10.64 20.67
C LEU A 786 6.54 -10.93 20.94
N ASN A 787 7.45 -10.01 20.57
CA ASN A 787 8.87 -10.15 20.91
C ASN A 787 9.10 -10.15 22.42
N PHE A 788 8.48 -9.24 23.15
CA PHE A 788 8.57 -9.21 24.62
C PHE A 788 7.96 -10.48 25.23
N TYR A 789 6.85 -11.00 24.70
CA TYR A 789 6.27 -12.26 25.17
C TYR A 789 7.21 -13.45 24.97
N VAL A 790 7.81 -13.56 23.79
CA VAL A 790 8.78 -14.64 23.46
C VAL A 790 9.99 -14.59 24.40
N TYR A 791 10.34 -13.41 24.90
CA TYR A 791 11.44 -13.23 25.85
C TYR A 791 11.02 -13.49 27.32
N TYR A 792 9.93 -12.85 27.79
CA TYR A 792 9.52 -12.92 29.20
C TYR A 792 8.65 -14.13 29.56
N GLY A 793 7.94 -14.68 28.58
CA GLY A 793 6.94 -15.74 28.77
C GLY A 793 5.74 -15.29 29.59
N ASP A 794 5.12 -16.28 30.29
CA ASP A 794 3.89 -16.06 31.06
C ASP A 794 4.09 -15.33 32.39
N ASN A 795 5.36 -15.10 32.78
CA ASN A 795 5.65 -14.47 34.06
C ASN A 795 5.52 -12.93 34.03
N PHE A 796 5.62 -12.32 32.88
CA PHE A 796 5.40 -10.90 32.73
C PHE A 796 3.94 -10.60 32.39
N LYS A 797 3.19 -10.14 33.38
CA LYS A 797 1.77 -9.80 33.22
C LYS A 797 1.53 -8.34 33.54
N VAL A 798 0.54 -7.76 32.85
CA VAL A 798 0.03 -6.39 33.05
C VAL A 798 -1.49 -6.42 33.08
N GLU A 799 -2.10 -5.40 33.66
CA GLU A 799 -3.55 -5.23 33.54
C GLU A 799 -3.93 -4.81 32.13
N CYS A 800 -4.93 -5.45 31.56
CA CYS A 800 -5.49 -5.10 30.26
C CYS A 800 -7.02 -5.30 30.27
N PRO A 801 -7.81 -4.22 30.16
CA PRO A 801 -7.43 -2.79 30.24
C PRO A 801 -6.82 -2.41 31.61
N THR A 802 -6.05 -1.33 31.64
CA THR A 802 -5.49 -0.75 32.89
C THR A 802 -6.60 -0.41 33.87
N GLY A 803 -6.45 -0.82 35.15
CA GLY A 803 -7.44 -0.62 36.21
C GLY A 803 -8.57 -1.64 36.22
N SER A 804 -8.58 -2.64 35.33
CA SER A 804 -9.61 -3.69 35.24
C SER A 804 -9.42 -4.83 36.27
N GLY A 805 -8.24 -4.96 36.84
CA GLY A 805 -7.84 -6.12 37.67
C GLY A 805 -7.54 -7.38 36.85
N LYS A 806 -7.73 -7.39 35.54
CA LYS A 806 -7.50 -8.54 34.65
C LYS A 806 -6.05 -8.57 34.19
N LEU A 807 -5.27 -9.50 34.77
CA LEU A 807 -3.87 -9.68 34.39
C LEU A 807 -3.73 -10.54 33.13
N MET A 808 -3.08 -9.98 32.10
CA MET A 808 -2.76 -10.65 30.85
C MET A 808 -1.25 -10.74 30.63
N ASN A 809 -0.75 -11.82 30.03
CA ASN A 809 0.59 -11.86 29.48
C ASN A 809 0.66 -11.06 28.16
N LEU A 810 1.86 -10.82 27.62
CA LEU A 810 2.01 -9.92 26.46
C LEU A 810 1.52 -10.55 25.15
N PHE A 811 1.37 -11.87 25.06
CA PHE A 811 0.69 -12.51 23.95
C PHE A 811 -0.82 -12.21 23.97
N GLU A 812 -1.44 -12.35 25.12
CA GLU A 812 -2.87 -12.03 25.32
C GLU A 812 -3.14 -10.54 25.04
N VAL A 813 -2.26 -9.65 25.49
CA VAL A 813 -2.35 -8.22 25.20
C VAL A 813 -2.23 -7.93 23.70
N SER A 814 -1.27 -8.54 23.02
CA SER A 814 -1.10 -8.36 21.57
C SER A 814 -2.32 -8.87 20.78
N LYS A 815 -2.92 -9.97 21.25
CA LYS A 815 -4.14 -10.51 20.67
C LYS A 815 -5.33 -9.59 20.92
N GLU A 816 -5.51 -9.05 22.12
CA GLU A 816 -6.57 -8.09 22.44
C GLU A 816 -6.53 -6.86 21.52
N ILE A 817 -5.34 -6.29 21.29
CA ILE A 817 -5.18 -5.17 20.34
C ILE A 817 -5.57 -5.60 18.93
N SER A 818 -5.12 -6.76 18.48
CA SER A 818 -5.47 -7.31 17.17
C SER A 818 -6.97 -7.57 17.03
N ASP A 819 -7.61 -8.12 18.06
CA ASP A 819 -9.05 -8.36 18.07
C ASP A 819 -9.85 -7.04 18.00
N ARG A 820 -9.38 -5.97 18.65
CA ARG A 820 -9.97 -4.63 18.54
C ARG A 820 -9.84 -4.07 17.13
N LEU A 821 -8.68 -4.21 16.47
CA LEU A 821 -8.47 -3.77 15.10
C LEU A 821 -9.33 -4.55 14.09
N THR A 822 -9.42 -5.86 14.23
CA THR A 822 -10.24 -6.69 13.33
C THR A 822 -11.73 -6.45 13.52
N ARG A 823 -12.16 -6.11 14.74
CA ARG A 823 -13.54 -5.75 15.08
C ARG A 823 -14.06 -4.55 14.27
N ILE A 824 -13.21 -3.66 13.79
CA ILE A 824 -13.58 -2.55 12.89
C ILE A 824 -14.40 -3.08 11.70
N PHE A 825 -14.01 -4.23 11.16
CA PHE A 825 -14.59 -4.81 9.95
C PHE A 825 -15.61 -5.93 10.22
N LEU A 826 -15.60 -6.51 11.42
CA LEU A 826 -16.47 -7.62 11.75
C LEU A 826 -17.86 -7.14 12.18
N ARG A 827 -18.86 -7.98 11.96
CA ARG A 827 -20.22 -7.74 12.45
C ARG A 827 -20.26 -7.90 13.96
N ASP A 828 -20.88 -6.95 14.62
CA ASP A 828 -21.21 -7.03 16.05
C ASP A 828 -22.43 -7.94 16.30
N GLU A 829 -22.88 -8.00 17.55
CA GLU A 829 -24.05 -8.77 17.98
C GLU A 829 -25.39 -8.29 17.35
N HIS A 830 -25.41 -7.08 16.79
CA HIS A 830 -26.55 -6.50 16.09
C HIS A 830 -26.43 -6.60 14.57
N GLY A 831 -25.36 -7.26 14.07
CA GLY A 831 -25.06 -7.40 12.65
C GLY A 831 -24.42 -6.16 12.00
N ARG A 832 -24.06 -5.14 12.78
CA ARG A 832 -23.47 -3.87 12.30
C ARG A 832 -21.96 -3.97 12.23
N ARG A 833 -21.37 -3.24 11.29
CA ARG A 833 -19.90 -3.11 11.16
C ARG A 833 -19.47 -1.71 11.57
N PRO A 834 -18.53 -1.55 12.51
CA PRO A 834 -18.02 -0.24 12.93
C PRO A 834 -17.48 0.60 11.76
N VAL A 835 -16.80 0.00 10.79
CA VAL A 835 -16.25 0.69 9.62
C VAL A 835 -17.28 1.53 8.85
N TYR A 836 -18.53 1.12 8.83
CA TYR A 836 -19.60 1.87 8.15
C TYR A 836 -20.15 3.06 8.95
N GLY A 837 -19.69 3.23 10.20
CA GLY A 837 -20.13 4.35 11.05
C GLY A 837 -21.65 4.43 11.17
N GLY A 838 -22.18 5.65 10.93
CA GLY A 838 -23.62 5.93 10.96
C GLY A 838 -24.35 5.71 9.64
N THR A 839 -23.69 5.23 8.60
CA THR A 839 -24.28 5.08 7.26
C THR A 839 -25.21 3.88 7.21
N GLU A 840 -26.50 4.11 7.43
CA GLU A 840 -27.51 3.06 7.60
C GLU A 840 -27.65 2.16 6.37
N LYS A 841 -27.46 2.69 5.16
CA LYS A 841 -27.53 1.90 3.94
C LYS A 841 -26.48 0.77 3.91
N PHE A 842 -25.25 1.05 4.36
CA PHE A 842 -24.21 0.03 4.49
C PHE A 842 -24.47 -0.95 5.65
N GLN A 843 -25.20 -0.51 6.68
CA GLN A 843 -25.45 -1.33 7.86
C GLN A 843 -26.53 -2.38 7.64
N SER A 844 -27.61 -2.02 6.92
CA SER A 844 -28.84 -2.81 6.89
C SER A 844 -29.29 -3.27 5.50
N ASP A 845 -28.86 -2.61 4.42
CA ASP A 845 -29.27 -2.97 3.07
C ASP A 845 -28.55 -4.25 2.60
N PRO A 846 -29.31 -5.33 2.24
CA PRO A 846 -28.70 -6.59 1.77
C PRO A 846 -27.80 -6.43 0.54
N GLN A 847 -28.01 -5.39 -0.26
CA GLN A 847 -27.20 -5.13 -1.45
C GLN A 847 -25.93 -4.30 -1.16
N TRP A 848 -25.69 -3.89 0.11
CA TRP A 848 -24.54 -3.08 0.53
C TRP A 848 -23.75 -3.70 1.68
N GLN A 849 -24.42 -4.30 2.66
CA GLN A 849 -23.88 -4.72 3.96
C GLN A 849 -22.69 -5.71 3.92
N ASN A 850 -22.45 -6.36 2.77
CA ASN A 850 -21.36 -7.33 2.60
C ASN A 850 -20.15 -6.79 1.83
N TYR A 851 -20.26 -5.56 1.32
CA TYR A 851 -19.21 -4.93 0.52
C TYR A 851 -18.40 -3.99 1.40
N ILE A 852 -17.12 -4.34 1.62
CA ILE A 852 -16.29 -3.67 2.61
C ILE A 852 -15.39 -2.65 1.92
N GLN A 853 -15.35 -1.42 2.46
CA GLN A 853 -14.39 -0.39 2.14
C GLN A 853 -13.26 -0.45 3.17
N PHE A 854 -12.02 -0.42 2.69
CA PHE A 854 -10.82 -0.48 3.53
C PHE A 854 -10.21 0.92 3.61
N HIS A 855 -10.73 1.71 4.54
CA HIS A 855 -10.33 3.10 4.72
C HIS A 855 -8.87 3.26 5.20
N GLU A 856 -8.32 4.43 4.98
CA GLU A 856 -6.96 4.79 5.33
C GLU A 856 -6.71 4.73 6.84
N TYR A 857 -7.65 5.28 7.63
CA TYR A 857 -7.63 5.27 9.09
C TYR A 857 -9.05 5.20 9.66
N PHE A 858 -9.17 5.11 10.98
CA PHE A 858 -10.44 4.84 11.63
C PHE A 858 -10.65 5.75 12.83
N HIS A 859 -11.90 6.17 13.03
CA HIS A 859 -12.29 7.01 14.15
C HIS A 859 -11.89 6.40 15.50
N GLY A 860 -11.21 7.16 16.36
CA GLY A 860 -10.60 6.67 17.60
C GLY A 860 -11.56 6.08 18.63
N ASP A 861 -12.85 6.45 18.59
CA ASP A 861 -13.84 6.03 19.58
C ASP A 861 -14.95 5.13 19.03
N ASN A 862 -15.30 5.20 17.72
CA ASN A 862 -16.40 4.40 17.15
C ASN A 862 -15.98 3.47 16.01
N GLY A 863 -14.75 3.58 15.51
CA GLY A 863 -14.21 2.71 14.47
C GLY A 863 -14.70 2.97 13.05
N ALA A 864 -15.43 4.08 12.83
CA ALA A 864 -15.85 4.47 11.47
C ALA A 864 -14.64 4.72 10.57
N GLY A 865 -14.73 4.30 9.32
CA GLY A 865 -13.70 4.54 8.31
C GLY A 865 -13.60 6.01 7.97
N LEU A 866 -12.37 6.50 7.76
CA LEU A 866 -12.01 7.89 7.48
C LEU A 866 -10.86 7.94 6.48
N GLY A 867 -10.68 9.07 5.82
CA GLY A 867 -9.69 9.24 4.77
C GLY A 867 -10.03 8.41 3.54
N ALA A 868 -9.02 8.13 2.71
CA ALA A 868 -9.21 7.37 1.47
C ALA A 868 -9.98 6.07 1.69
N SER A 869 -11.10 5.89 0.98
CA SER A 869 -12.04 4.78 1.20
C SER A 869 -11.54 3.43 0.67
N HIS A 870 -10.47 3.42 -0.12
CA HIS A 870 -9.87 2.23 -0.70
C HIS A 870 -8.36 2.11 -0.45
N GLN A 871 -7.82 2.77 0.57
CA GLN A 871 -6.43 2.62 0.98
C GLN A 871 -6.18 1.23 1.59
N THR A 872 -6.54 0.21 0.81
CA THR A 872 -6.38 -1.20 1.19
C THR A 872 -4.92 -1.54 1.45
N GLY A 873 -3.99 -0.79 0.88
CA GLY A 873 -2.55 -0.98 1.01
C GLY A 873 -2.15 -1.39 2.42
N TRP A 874 -1.99 -0.44 3.34
CA TRP A 874 -1.64 -0.80 4.73
C TRP A 874 -2.82 -1.33 5.56
N THR A 875 -4.07 -0.96 5.22
CA THR A 875 -5.25 -1.49 5.91
C THR A 875 -5.46 -2.98 5.62
N GLY A 876 -4.93 -3.47 4.49
CA GLY A 876 -4.82 -4.90 4.18
C GLY A 876 -4.08 -5.73 5.24
N LEU A 877 -3.34 -5.10 6.17
CA LEU A 877 -2.77 -5.75 7.36
C LEU A 877 -3.82 -6.48 8.21
N VAL A 878 -5.11 -6.09 8.14
CA VAL A 878 -6.20 -6.82 8.81
C VAL A 878 -6.23 -8.29 8.41
N ALA A 879 -5.96 -8.61 7.13
CA ALA A 879 -5.84 -10.00 6.68
C ALA A 879 -4.69 -10.73 7.37
N LYS A 880 -3.58 -10.04 7.63
CA LYS A 880 -2.44 -10.61 8.36
C LYS A 880 -2.76 -10.82 9.84
N PHE A 881 -3.51 -9.93 10.48
CA PHE A 881 -3.92 -10.08 11.87
C PHE A 881 -4.87 -11.29 12.03
N ILE A 882 -5.87 -11.42 11.17
CA ILE A 882 -6.78 -12.56 11.14
C ILE A 882 -5.99 -13.87 10.94
N GLN A 883 -5.06 -13.89 9.97
CA GLN A 883 -4.23 -15.06 9.70
C GLN A 883 -3.32 -15.42 10.87
N LEU A 884 -2.63 -14.43 11.45
CA LEU A 884 -1.65 -14.63 12.51
C LEU A 884 -2.27 -15.34 13.71
N TYR A 885 -3.30 -14.76 14.29
CA TYR A 885 -3.96 -15.32 15.48
C TYR A 885 -4.90 -16.49 15.19
N GLY A 886 -5.21 -16.73 13.92
CA GLY A 886 -5.86 -17.97 13.49
C GLY A 886 -4.93 -19.18 13.47
N PHE A 887 -3.60 -18.98 13.39
CA PHE A 887 -2.60 -20.05 13.39
C PHE A 887 -1.70 -20.08 14.63
N LEU A 888 -1.50 -18.96 15.31
CA LEU A 888 -0.56 -18.79 16.43
C LEU A 888 -1.31 -18.74 17.76
N ASP A 889 -0.89 -19.57 18.69
CA ASP A 889 -1.25 -19.51 20.11
C ASP A 889 -0.02 -19.22 20.99
N ALA A 890 -0.24 -18.93 22.26
CA ALA A 890 0.79 -18.56 23.22
C ALA A 890 1.87 -19.65 23.37
N LYS A 891 1.46 -20.91 23.42
CA LYS A 891 2.38 -22.05 23.56
C LYS A 891 3.31 -22.17 22.34
N ARG A 892 2.73 -22.12 21.14
CA ARG A 892 3.51 -22.16 19.89
C ARG A 892 4.47 -20.98 19.77
N ALA A 893 4.04 -19.78 20.23
CA ALA A 893 4.90 -18.62 20.25
C ALA A 893 6.14 -18.82 21.14
N LEU A 894 5.99 -19.41 22.34
CA LEU A 894 7.11 -19.68 23.25
C LEU A 894 8.00 -20.82 22.74
N GLU A 895 7.43 -21.90 22.21
CA GLU A 895 8.19 -23.05 21.72
C GLU A 895 8.98 -22.71 20.45
N GLY A 896 8.35 -22.04 19.48
CA GLY A 896 8.93 -21.71 18.19
C GLY A 896 9.69 -20.39 18.12
N GLY A 897 9.68 -19.61 19.21
CA GLY A 897 10.33 -18.31 19.26
C GLY A 897 9.80 -17.34 18.21
N LYS A 898 10.64 -16.41 17.79
CA LYS A 898 10.23 -15.38 16.81
C LYS A 898 9.85 -15.96 15.42
N LEU A 899 10.24 -17.17 15.08
CA LEU A 899 9.88 -17.79 13.80
C LEU A 899 8.47 -18.41 13.83
N SER A 900 7.88 -18.59 15.00
CA SER A 900 6.54 -19.21 15.16
C SER A 900 5.43 -18.43 14.44
N ALA A 901 5.58 -17.12 14.30
CA ALA A 901 4.62 -16.25 13.60
C ALA A 901 4.53 -16.51 12.09
N PHE A 902 5.45 -17.28 11.51
CA PHE A 902 5.53 -17.54 10.08
C PHE A 902 5.08 -18.95 9.70
N HIS A 903 5.17 -19.94 10.61
CA HIS A 903 4.89 -21.33 10.31
C HIS A 903 3.41 -21.72 10.55
N LYS A 904 2.78 -22.36 9.56
CA LYS A 904 1.41 -22.94 9.68
C LYS A 904 1.35 -24.19 10.57
N LYS A 905 2.48 -24.88 10.77
CA LYS A 905 2.57 -26.11 11.62
C LYS A 905 3.69 -25.92 12.66
N SER A 906 3.54 -26.58 13.83
CA SER A 906 4.54 -26.52 14.90
C SER A 906 5.92 -26.95 14.41
N PRO A 907 7.00 -26.22 14.74
CA PRO A 907 8.38 -26.57 14.39
C PRO A 907 8.87 -27.88 15.05
N ALA A 908 8.14 -28.43 16.03
CA ALA A 908 8.55 -29.59 16.81
C ALA A 908 8.95 -30.83 15.98
N ASN A 909 8.59 -30.89 14.69
CA ASN A 909 9.01 -31.99 13.79
C ASN A 909 10.25 -31.67 12.94
N ARG A 910 10.86 -30.48 13.05
CA ARG A 910 12.08 -30.13 12.30
C ARG A 910 13.33 -30.01 13.18
N LEU A 911 13.19 -29.86 14.48
CA LEU A 911 14.31 -29.82 15.43
C LEU A 911 14.94 -31.19 15.70
N SER A 912 14.43 -32.28 15.09
CA SER A 912 15.01 -33.62 15.17
C SER A 912 15.91 -34.00 13.99
N GLN A 913 16.32 -33.05 13.14
CA GLN A 913 17.34 -33.30 12.12
C GLN A 913 18.45 -32.25 12.18
N PRO A 914 19.44 -32.40 13.09
CA PRO A 914 20.67 -31.60 13.03
C PRO A 914 21.72 -32.16 12.05
N GLU A 915 21.41 -33.15 11.23
CA GLU A 915 22.46 -33.86 10.46
C GLU A 915 22.81 -33.28 9.09
N THR A 916 22.13 -32.26 8.58
CA THR A 916 22.43 -31.75 7.22
C THR A 916 23.21 -30.43 7.18
N LEU A 917 23.47 -29.78 8.30
CA LEU A 917 24.26 -28.55 8.34
C LEU A 917 25.76 -28.73 8.67
N LEU A 918 26.18 -29.96 9.02
CA LEU A 918 27.57 -30.28 9.35
C LEU A 918 28.37 -30.96 8.21
N ASP A 919 27.76 -31.31 7.10
CA ASP A 919 28.44 -32.02 5.99
C ASP A 919 28.93 -31.11 4.84
N ILE A 920 28.63 -29.81 4.86
CA ILE A 920 29.18 -28.88 3.84
C ILE A 920 30.62 -28.47 4.12
N GLY A 921 31.16 -28.81 5.32
CA GLY A 921 32.55 -28.52 5.71
C GLY A 921 33.60 -29.58 5.35
N LYS A 922 33.23 -30.73 4.76
CA LYS A 922 34.19 -31.85 4.57
C LYS A 922 34.52 -32.24 3.13
N THR A 923 34.06 -31.51 2.13
CA THR A 923 34.33 -31.86 0.71
C THR A 923 35.27 -30.90 -0.04
N SER A 924 36.16 -30.18 0.64
CA SER A 924 37.21 -29.39 -0.06
C SER A 924 38.62 -29.62 0.44
N ALA A 925 38.95 -30.89 0.75
CA ALA A 925 40.33 -31.26 1.09
C ALA A 925 40.74 -32.54 0.37
N VAL A 926 40.64 -32.63 -0.94
CA VAL A 926 41.45 -33.55 -1.78
C VAL A 926 41.44 -32.95 -3.20
N HIS A 927 42.47 -32.27 -3.58
CA HIS A 927 43.21 -32.32 -4.84
C HIS A 927 44.16 -31.11 -4.92
N LYS A 928 45.34 -31.28 -4.28
CA LYS A 928 46.59 -30.63 -4.70
C LYS A 928 47.48 -31.74 -5.17
N GLU A 929 47.65 -31.90 -6.47
CA GLU A 929 48.87 -32.29 -7.09
C GLU A 929 48.75 -32.19 -8.61
N GLY A 930 49.69 -31.49 -9.19
CA GLY A 930 50.18 -31.79 -10.53
C GLY A 930 49.80 -30.85 -11.69
N GLY A 931 50.76 -30.01 -12.08
CA GLY A 931 50.81 -29.64 -13.49
C GLY A 931 51.08 -28.19 -13.86
N VAL A 932 52.28 -27.72 -13.63
CA VAL A 932 52.88 -26.60 -14.36
C VAL A 932 52.90 -26.91 -15.87
N ARG A 933 52.31 -26.08 -16.70
CA ARG A 933 52.78 -25.79 -18.07
C ARG A 933 52.47 -24.37 -18.48
N THR A 934 53.54 -23.67 -18.73
CA THR A 934 53.70 -22.40 -19.48
C THR A 934 53.23 -22.51 -20.89
N HIS A 935 52.55 -21.49 -21.45
CA HIS A 935 52.93 -20.79 -22.69
C HIS A 935 51.87 -19.77 -23.11
N ALA A 936 52.43 -18.56 -23.39
CA ALA A 936 52.03 -17.46 -24.24
C ALA A 936 50.78 -16.70 -23.85
#